data_29e4c92e37b7a5d1be3977145b1eb739
#
_entry.id   29e4c92e37b7a5d1be3977145b1eb739
#
_cell.length_a   1.000
_cell.length_b   1.000
_cell.length_c   1.000
_cell.angle_alpha   90.00
_cell.angle_beta   90.00
_cell.angle_gamma   90.00
#
_symmetry.space_group_name_H-M   'P 1'
#
loop_
_entity.id
_entity.type
_entity.pdbx_description
1 polymer ?
#
loop_
_entity_poly.entity_id
_entity_poly.type
_entity_poly.pdbx_seq_one_letter_code
_entity_poly.pdbx_strand_id
1 'polypeptide(L)'
;MFHLSREELFSGKKYLCYEIFHGRNTPCPFCTNNYLKDSGFYEWEHYNEQLGKTYLLKDRKVLWDGRESRIEFVFDVSKYKNKLDKQGKQQAAMLRSLPGGIARLDARDERTILWYGSEFLSIIGYTEEQFKEELQSQCLYVHPEDLEQAEAAMHEAKETGRSSIMQGRIVTRSGKIRHLTITFSYMDGKDSEDGIPSYYSLGIDVTETVERQRLQQQALEDACRVAKHANQGKTEFLSRMSHDIRTPMNAIVGMTAIAGAHIEDTQKVRDCLKKINTSSKHLLNLINEVLDMSKIESGRLDVRANDFSLSNLVQNVFDVCRPMIIEKGHHLTMNISKVRHEGLYGDESRLQQVLVNILSNAVKYTPAGGRLHFSIEEKPTHAEGASVFYFTFEDDGIGMSEEFVGRIFEPFSRAEDSRISKIQGTGLGMAISQNIIHMMNGEITVDSTLGKGSRFTVSVALKFRDAEDGEPPVLTDLPVLVVDDERDVCEYASLLLKEVGMRAFGVLSGQEAVAEIVRAHEERDDYFAVILDWKMPDMDGLDTAREIRRRVGPDLPIIMLSGYDCSDVGADFLAAGVDVFIMKPLFKSNMVHLLRNFAEDRGCGHASVVPRPEGQRLDGLHVLLVEDNEINQEIAKELLLMEGASVDVADNGEQALNIFARSEEGYYQLVLMDIQMPVMDGYTATAALRSLRRDDAKTAIILAMTANVFSDDVIKAEASGMNGHISKPFDPDKLYAMIAASCHKKRG
;
A
#
# COMPACT_ATOMS: atom_id res chain seq x y z
N MET A 1 -36.91 74.36 -42.67
CA MET A 1 -37.08 75.46 -43.64
C MET A 1 -38.44 76.01 -43.44
N PHE A 2 -38.57 77.24 -43.10
CA PHE A 2 -39.84 77.89 -43.06
C PHE A 2 -40.29 78.07 -44.51
N HIS A 3 -41.40 77.48 -44.85
CA HIS A 3 -41.94 77.53 -46.22
C HIS A 3 -42.65 78.88 -46.39
N LEU A 4 -41.87 79.94 -46.69
CA LEU A 4 -42.44 81.14 -47.22
C LEU A 4 -42.58 80.96 -48.71
N SER A 5 -43.73 81.19 -49.28
CA SER A 5 -43.95 81.16 -50.68
C SER A 5 -43.18 82.29 -51.37
N ARG A 6 -42.86 82.16 -52.65
CA ARG A 6 -42.16 83.16 -53.44
C ARG A 6 -42.98 84.49 -53.47
N GLU A 7 -44.28 84.41 -53.46
CA GLU A 7 -45.20 85.52 -53.41
C GLU A 7 -45.17 86.28 -52.02
N GLU A 8 -45.04 85.52 -50.93
CA GLU A 8 -44.92 86.12 -49.58
C GLU A 8 -43.58 86.80 -49.42
N LEU A 9 -42.47 86.28 -49.97
CA LEU A 9 -41.15 86.91 -49.88
C LEU A 9 -41.06 88.22 -50.67
N PHE A 10 -41.83 88.41 -51.76
CA PHE A 10 -41.88 89.64 -52.51
C PHE A 10 -43.06 90.54 -52.25
N SER A 11 -43.84 90.27 -51.18
CA SER A 11 -45.06 91.08 -50.76
C SER A 11 -44.73 92.45 -50.17
N GLY A 12 -43.53 92.91 -50.16
CA GLY A 12 -43.09 94.16 -49.52
C GLY A 12 -43.10 94.17 -47.96
N LYS A 13 -43.42 93.05 -47.36
CA LYS A 13 -43.44 92.89 -45.91
C LYS A 13 -42.00 92.66 -45.41
N LYS A 14 -41.59 93.45 -44.37
CA LYS A 14 -40.26 93.22 -43.78
C LYS A 14 -40.32 92.01 -42.89
N TYR A 15 -39.54 91.02 -43.19
CA TYR A 15 -39.32 89.84 -42.37
C TYR A 15 -38.00 89.96 -41.59
N LEU A 16 -38.05 89.85 -40.29
CA LEU A 16 -36.89 89.94 -39.41
C LEU A 16 -36.38 88.50 -39.12
N CYS A 17 -35.05 88.29 -39.26
CA CYS A 17 -34.45 86.96 -39.13
C CYS A 17 -34.76 86.26 -37.78
N TYR A 18 -34.82 87.03 -36.67
CA TYR A 18 -35.13 86.50 -35.38
C TYR A 18 -36.57 86.02 -35.24
N GLU A 19 -37.50 86.60 -36.05
CA GLU A 19 -38.90 86.14 -36.11
C GLU A 19 -39.04 84.84 -36.85
N ILE A 20 -38.38 84.75 -38.05
CA ILE A 20 -38.49 83.61 -38.96
C ILE A 20 -37.70 82.48 -38.51
N PHE A 21 -36.44 82.65 -38.09
CA PHE A 21 -35.53 81.53 -37.79
C PHE A 21 -35.52 81.15 -36.30
N HIS A 22 -35.92 82.08 -35.44
CA HIS A 22 -35.80 81.83 -33.98
C HIS A 22 -37.13 82.02 -33.23
N GLY A 23 -38.24 82.34 -33.96
CA GLY A 23 -39.53 82.54 -33.38
C GLY A 23 -39.60 83.66 -32.27
N ARG A 24 -38.70 84.61 -32.35
CA ARG A 24 -38.52 85.66 -31.32
C ARG A 24 -39.09 86.99 -31.78
N ASN A 25 -39.58 87.75 -30.82
CA ASN A 25 -40.09 89.11 -31.09
C ASN A 25 -39.04 90.23 -30.91
N THR A 26 -37.80 89.84 -30.57
CA THR A 26 -36.64 90.72 -30.36
C THR A 26 -35.38 90.09 -31.00
N PRO A 27 -34.37 90.90 -31.37
CA PRO A 27 -33.12 90.39 -31.94
C PRO A 27 -32.50 89.34 -31.02
N CYS A 28 -31.89 88.26 -31.68
CA CYS A 28 -31.24 87.17 -30.96
C CYS A 28 -30.08 87.71 -30.12
N PRO A 29 -29.91 87.28 -28.88
CA PRO A 29 -28.76 87.66 -28.01
C PRO A 29 -27.40 87.27 -28.64
N PHE A 30 -27.41 86.35 -29.59
CA PHE A 30 -26.26 85.85 -30.34
C PHE A 30 -26.22 86.39 -31.78
N CYS A 31 -26.82 87.54 -32.05
CA CYS A 31 -26.85 88.16 -33.39
C CYS A 31 -25.47 88.55 -33.89
N THR A 32 -25.06 88.02 -35.01
CA THR A 32 -23.73 88.19 -35.57
C THR A 32 -23.57 89.42 -36.43
N ASN A 33 -24.61 90.31 -36.54
CA ASN A 33 -24.57 91.54 -37.34
C ASN A 33 -23.37 92.45 -37.00
N ASN A 34 -22.95 92.50 -35.78
CA ASN A 34 -21.82 93.33 -35.32
C ASN A 34 -20.43 92.72 -35.70
N TYR A 35 -20.37 91.46 -36.14
CA TYR A 35 -19.14 90.80 -36.54
C TYR A 35 -18.98 90.67 -38.03
N LEU A 36 -19.97 91.04 -38.79
CA LEU A 36 -19.92 91.01 -40.26
C LEU A 36 -18.97 92.06 -40.86
N LYS A 37 -18.05 91.57 -41.69
CA LYS A 37 -17.11 92.43 -42.40
C LYS A 37 -17.56 92.61 -43.87
N ASP A 38 -17.04 93.62 -44.52
CA ASP A 38 -17.36 93.92 -45.97
C ASP A 38 -16.75 92.91 -46.94
N SER A 39 -15.75 92.13 -46.42
CA SER A 39 -15.09 91.08 -47.25
C SER A 39 -15.00 89.77 -46.45
N GLY A 40 -15.33 88.62 -47.13
CA GLY A 40 -15.30 87.29 -46.52
C GLY A 40 -16.61 86.89 -45.85
N PHE A 41 -16.70 85.62 -45.41
CA PHE A 41 -17.82 85.10 -44.66
C PHE A 41 -17.41 85.02 -43.20
N TYR A 42 -18.36 85.33 -42.33
CA TYR A 42 -18.29 84.98 -40.88
C TYR A 42 -18.96 83.66 -40.72
N GLU A 43 -18.21 82.66 -40.21
CA GLU A 43 -18.68 81.32 -40.03
C GLU A 43 -18.88 81.06 -38.56
N TRP A 44 -20.05 80.53 -38.18
CA TRP A 44 -20.37 80.16 -36.83
C TRP A 44 -21.38 79.01 -36.76
N GLU A 45 -21.38 78.26 -35.65
CA GLU A 45 -22.33 77.19 -35.40
C GLU A 45 -23.44 77.63 -34.48
N HIS A 46 -24.64 77.13 -34.75
CA HIS A 46 -25.81 77.36 -33.92
C HIS A 46 -26.60 76.08 -33.71
N TYR A 47 -26.82 75.71 -32.44
CA TYR A 47 -27.76 74.64 -32.10
C TYR A 47 -29.14 75.19 -31.93
N ASN A 48 -30.10 74.76 -32.72
CA ASN A 48 -31.49 75.19 -32.61
C ASN A 48 -32.23 74.17 -31.72
N GLU A 49 -32.57 74.59 -30.49
CA GLU A 49 -33.21 73.69 -29.52
C GLU A 49 -34.60 73.25 -29.95
N GLN A 50 -35.39 74.08 -30.69
CA GLN A 50 -36.73 73.72 -31.11
C GLN A 50 -36.72 72.63 -32.20
N LEU A 51 -35.71 72.65 -33.08
CA LEU A 51 -35.56 71.69 -34.13
C LEU A 51 -34.63 70.54 -33.80
N GLY A 52 -33.91 70.60 -32.63
CA GLY A 52 -32.94 69.59 -32.23
C GLY A 52 -31.77 69.44 -33.27
N LYS A 53 -31.43 70.51 -33.98
CA LYS A 53 -30.47 70.48 -35.07
C LYS A 53 -29.34 71.50 -34.89
N THR A 54 -28.14 71.09 -35.35
CA THR A 54 -26.99 71.99 -35.40
C THR A 54 -26.80 72.48 -36.85
N TYR A 55 -26.67 73.77 -36.99
CA TYR A 55 -26.45 74.45 -38.24
C TYR A 55 -25.09 75.15 -38.26
N LEU A 56 -24.36 75.03 -39.38
CA LEU A 56 -23.22 75.88 -39.70
C LEU A 56 -23.77 77.04 -40.53
N LEU A 57 -23.58 78.27 -40.01
CA LEU A 57 -24.02 79.47 -40.68
C LEU A 57 -22.83 80.22 -41.21
N LYS A 58 -22.97 80.71 -42.43
CA LYS A 58 -21.97 81.56 -43.08
C LYS A 58 -22.63 82.87 -43.51
N ASP A 59 -22.25 83.94 -42.85
CA ASP A 59 -22.86 85.24 -42.95
C ASP A 59 -21.94 86.24 -43.66
N ARG A 60 -22.48 87.10 -44.55
CA ARG A 60 -21.77 88.11 -45.18
C ARG A 60 -22.64 89.36 -45.43
N LYS A 61 -22.04 90.56 -45.37
CA LYS A 61 -22.64 91.81 -45.89
C LYS A 61 -22.54 91.88 -47.36
N VAL A 62 -23.59 92.28 -48.06
CA VAL A 62 -23.69 92.54 -49.50
C VAL A 62 -24.48 93.83 -49.76
N LEU A 63 -24.12 94.51 -50.83
CA LEU A 63 -24.94 95.58 -51.33
C LEU A 63 -26.01 94.96 -52.25
N TRP A 64 -27.27 95.03 -51.82
CA TRP A 64 -28.39 94.56 -52.60
C TRP A 64 -29.33 95.73 -52.92
N ASP A 65 -29.44 96.07 -54.25
CA ASP A 65 -30.25 97.21 -54.68
C ASP A 65 -29.89 98.56 -54.02
N GLY A 66 -28.60 98.84 -53.83
CA GLY A 66 -28.02 100.01 -53.19
C GLY A 66 -28.17 100.13 -51.69
N ARG A 67 -28.64 99.07 -51.05
CA ARG A 67 -28.81 99.00 -49.62
C ARG A 67 -27.90 97.92 -49.02
N GLU A 68 -27.30 98.13 -47.84
CA GLU A 68 -26.59 97.11 -47.06
C GLU A 68 -27.58 96.06 -46.65
N SER A 69 -27.28 94.76 -47.07
CA SER A 69 -28.05 93.59 -46.86
C SER A 69 -27.18 92.50 -46.28
N ARG A 70 -27.75 91.52 -45.58
CA ARG A 70 -27.05 90.31 -45.06
C ARG A 70 -27.45 89.08 -45.90
N ILE A 71 -26.49 88.33 -46.42
CA ILE A 71 -26.74 86.96 -46.88
C ILE A 71 -26.24 86.01 -45.84
N GLU A 72 -27.07 85.01 -45.56
CA GLU A 72 -26.81 83.93 -44.61
C GLU A 72 -27.01 82.61 -45.34
N PHE A 73 -25.98 81.78 -45.32
CA PHE A 73 -26.04 80.39 -45.81
C PHE A 73 -26.14 79.48 -44.61
N VAL A 74 -27.17 78.64 -44.59
CA VAL A 74 -27.45 77.74 -43.49
C VAL A 74 -27.26 76.29 -43.95
N PHE A 75 -26.33 75.61 -43.32
CA PHE A 75 -26.04 74.22 -43.61
C PHE A 75 -26.43 73.37 -42.43
N ASP A 76 -27.29 72.36 -42.60
CA ASP A 76 -27.61 71.36 -41.59
C ASP A 76 -26.45 70.39 -41.44
N VAL A 77 -25.66 70.51 -40.40
CA VAL A 77 -24.48 69.65 -40.09
C VAL A 77 -24.79 68.61 -39.02
N SER A 78 -26.05 68.46 -38.61
CA SER A 78 -26.46 67.55 -37.55
C SER A 78 -26.08 66.10 -37.80
N LYS A 79 -26.28 65.59 -39.01
CA LYS A 79 -25.90 64.24 -39.39
C LYS A 79 -24.41 63.98 -39.27
N TYR A 80 -23.60 64.96 -39.70
CA TYR A 80 -22.13 64.88 -39.69
C TYR A 80 -21.61 64.92 -38.23
N LYS A 81 -22.10 65.82 -37.39
CA LYS A 81 -21.74 65.90 -35.97
C LYS A 81 -22.17 64.67 -35.19
N ASN A 82 -23.39 64.20 -35.39
CA ASN A 82 -23.86 62.97 -34.78
C ASN A 82 -23.04 61.72 -35.22
N LYS A 83 -22.55 61.69 -36.47
CA LYS A 83 -21.68 60.62 -36.93
C LYS A 83 -20.32 60.67 -36.26
N LEU A 84 -19.71 61.84 -36.15
CA LEU A 84 -18.43 62.06 -35.45
C LEU A 84 -18.54 61.72 -33.95
N ASP A 85 -19.61 62.17 -33.28
CA ASP A 85 -19.87 61.80 -31.87
C ASP A 85 -20.08 60.31 -31.66
N LYS A 86 -20.81 59.66 -32.57
CA LYS A 86 -20.97 58.22 -32.52
C LYS A 86 -19.65 57.51 -32.74
N GLN A 87 -18.85 57.94 -33.73
CA GLN A 87 -17.52 57.35 -33.97
C GLN A 87 -16.61 57.57 -32.78
N GLY A 88 -16.56 58.77 -32.18
CA GLY A 88 -15.78 59.03 -30.97
C GLY A 88 -16.22 58.19 -29.77
N LYS A 89 -17.56 58.02 -29.56
CA LYS A 89 -18.08 57.14 -28.54
C LYS A 89 -17.77 55.66 -28.78
N GLN A 90 -17.84 55.20 -30.03
CA GLN A 90 -17.45 53.84 -30.41
C GLN A 90 -15.96 53.62 -30.20
N GLN A 91 -15.08 54.54 -30.58
CA GLN A 91 -13.65 54.43 -30.34
C GLN A 91 -13.32 54.42 -28.83
N ALA A 92 -13.93 55.34 -28.07
CA ALA A 92 -13.75 55.34 -26.63
C ALA A 92 -14.24 54.07 -25.94
N ALA A 93 -15.37 53.49 -26.40
CA ALA A 93 -15.87 52.23 -25.90
C ALA A 93 -14.94 51.07 -26.27
N MET A 94 -14.39 51.05 -27.49
CA MET A 94 -13.43 50.03 -27.95
C MET A 94 -12.14 50.09 -27.13
N LEU A 95 -11.57 51.27 -26.90
CA LEU A 95 -10.39 51.46 -26.08
C LEU A 95 -10.57 51.01 -24.63
N ARG A 96 -11.79 51.25 -24.05
CA ARG A 96 -12.11 50.81 -22.69
C ARG A 96 -12.35 49.29 -22.58
N SER A 97 -12.67 48.63 -23.71
CA SER A 97 -12.91 47.17 -23.73
C SER A 97 -11.63 46.37 -23.93
N LEU A 98 -10.52 46.96 -24.26
CA LEU A 98 -9.24 46.27 -24.39
C LEU A 98 -8.68 45.92 -23.02
N PRO A 99 -8.38 44.63 -22.74
CA PRO A 99 -7.80 44.22 -21.48
C PRO A 99 -6.31 44.62 -21.45
N GLY A 100 -6.00 45.79 -20.92
CA GLY A 100 -4.62 46.21 -20.79
C GLY A 100 -4.39 47.71 -20.73
N GLY A 101 -3.20 48.10 -20.36
CA GLY A 101 -2.78 49.50 -20.30
C GLY A 101 -2.31 49.98 -21.68
N ILE A 102 -2.96 51.01 -22.20
CA ILE A 102 -2.57 51.68 -23.41
C ILE A 102 -1.77 52.92 -23.09
N ALA A 103 -0.66 53.16 -23.78
CA ALA A 103 0.11 54.38 -23.68
C ALA A 103 0.61 54.84 -25.06
N ARG A 104 0.80 56.15 -25.20
CA ARG A 104 1.45 56.78 -26.36
C ARG A 104 2.77 57.37 -25.90
N LEU A 105 3.87 56.88 -26.49
CA LEU A 105 5.23 57.30 -26.18
C LEU A 105 5.77 58.23 -27.30
N ASP A 106 6.58 59.20 -26.90
CA ASP A 106 7.31 60.03 -27.88
C ASP A 106 8.42 59.19 -28.56
N ALA A 107 8.34 59.08 -29.88
CA ALA A 107 9.33 58.31 -30.65
C ALA A 107 10.67 59.02 -30.84
N ARG A 108 10.83 60.23 -30.31
CA ARG A 108 12.11 61.01 -30.37
C ARG A 108 13.04 60.62 -29.22
N ASP A 109 12.49 60.31 -28.06
CA ASP A 109 13.26 59.91 -26.87
C ASP A 109 12.94 58.50 -26.38
N GLU A 110 11.87 57.88 -26.92
CA GLU A 110 11.40 56.54 -26.65
C GLU A 110 11.07 56.25 -25.17
N ARG A 111 10.95 57.29 -24.35
CA ARG A 111 10.77 57.20 -22.92
C ARG A 111 9.60 58.03 -22.38
N THR A 112 9.35 59.18 -22.96
CA THR A 112 8.29 60.09 -22.49
C THR A 112 6.92 59.61 -22.92
N ILE A 113 6.02 59.46 -21.96
CA ILE A 113 4.62 59.08 -22.17
C ILE A 113 3.79 60.36 -22.39
N LEU A 114 3.30 60.50 -23.60
CA LEU A 114 2.50 61.67 -24.03
C LEU A 114 1.04 61.54 -23.61
N TRP A 115 0.55 60.33 -23.62
CA TRP A 115 -0.83 60.00 -23.25
C TRP A 115 -0.95 58.55 -22.79
N TYR A 116 -1.92 58.26 -21.90
CA TYR A 116 -2.22 56.92 -21.45
C TYR A 116 -3.72 56.70 -21.14
N GLY A 117 -4.19 55.47 -21.23
CA GLY A 117 -5.52 55.03 -20.92
C GLY A 117 -5.70 54.77 -19.39
N SER A 118 -6.94 54.60 -18.99
CA SER A 118 -7.32 54.43 -17.57
C SER A 118 -6.64 53.24 -16.87
N GLU A 119 -6.43 52.12 -17.58
CA GLU A 119 -5.86 50.90 -17.01
C GLU A 119 -4.32 50.94 -16.87
N PHE A 120 -3.66 51.83 -17.59
CA PHE A 120 -2.20 51.91 -17.61
C PHE A 120 -1.59 52.12 -16.21
N LEU A 121 -2.09 53.08 -15.44
CA LEU A 121 -1.57 53.39 -14.13
C LEU A 121 -1.80 52.26 -13.12
N SER A 122 -2.92 51.54 -13.23
CA SER A 122 -3.21 50.40 -12.37
C SER A 122 -2.25 49.24 -12.60
N ILE A 123 -1.80 49.04 -13.83
CA ILE A 123 -0.82 47.98 -14.20
C ILE A 123 0.53 48.31 -13.61
N ILE A 124 1.01 49.56 -13.72
CA ILE A 124 2.31 49.96 -13.18
C ILE A 124 2.29 50.25 -11.69
N GLY A 125 1.09 50.38 -11.09
CA GLY A 125 0.88 50.56 -9.63
C GLY A 125 1.19 51.96 -9.13
N TYR A 126 0.99 53.02 -9.96
CA TYR A 126 1.18 54.42 -9.61
C TYR A 126 -0.14 55.18 -9.69
N THR A 127 -0.30 56.22 -8.85
CA THR A 127 -1.32 57.26 -9.10
C THR A 127 -0.86 58.25 -10.12
N GLU A 128 -1.76 59.07 -10.68
CA GLU A 128 -1.40 60.07 -11.68
C GLU A 128 -0.38 61.09 -11.15
N GLU A 129 -0.54 61.52 -9.91
CA GLU A 129 0.39 62.43 -9.23
C GLU A 129 1.77 61.82 -9.07
N GLN A 130 1.83 60.56 -8.56
CA GLN A 130 3.07 59.83 -8.35
C GLN A 130 3.79 59.54 -9.69
N PHE A 131 3.04 59.22 -10.71
CA PHE A 131 3.61 58.96 -12.04
C PHE A 131 4.27 60.23 -12.61
N LYS A 132 3.64 61.41 -12.44
CA LYS A 132 4.21 62.69 -12.90
C LYS A 132 5.39 63.13 -12.03
N GLU A 133 5.33 62.99 -10.71
CA GLU A 133 6.35 63.48 -9.80
C GLU A 133 7.58 62.56 -9.71
N GLU A 134 7.33 61.24 -9.52
CA GLU A 134 8.40 60.27 -9.29
C GLU A 134 9.03 59.77 -10.57
N LEU A 135 8.25 59.53 -11.64
CA LEU A 135 8.73 59.02 -12.92
C LEU A 135 8.84 60.07 -14.03
N GLN A 136 8.45 61.35 -13.73
CA GLN A 136 8.49 62.44 -14.73
C GLN A 136 7.76 62.10 -16.04
N SER A 137 6.70 61.29 -15.94
CA SER A 137 5.97 60.75 -17.10
C SER A 137 6.82 59.91 -18.05
N GLN A 138 7.84 59.24 -17.54
CA GLN A 138 8.74 58.37 -18.34
C GLN A 138 8.55 56.89 -18.00
N CYS A 139 8.93 56.00 -18.96
CA CYS A 139 8.85 54.54 -18.78
C CYS A 139 9.99 53.96 -17.93
N LEU A 140 10.27 54.53 -16.77
CA LEU A 140 11.31 54.06 -15.85
C LEU A 140 10.91 52.82 -15.03
N TYR A 141 9.70 52.34 -15.18
CA TYR A 141 9.15 51.13 -14.52
C TYR A 141 9.49 49.84 -15.27
N VAL A 142 10.10 49.88 -16.46
CA VAL A 142 10.55 48.69 -17.22
C VAL A 142 11.72 48.05 -16.47
N HIS A 143 11.71 46.70 -16.36
CA HIS A 143 12.80 45.98 -15.73
C HIS A 143 14.12 46.18 -16.48
N PRO A 144 15.26 46.50 -15.83
CA PRO A 144 16.52 46.84 -16.48
C PRO A 144 17.01 45.83 -17.54
N GLU A 145 16.82 44.54 -17.27
CA GLU A 145 17.22 43.46 -18.17
C GLU A 145 16.36 43.39 -19.46
N ASP A 146 15.17 44.00 -19.45
CA ASP A 146 14.24 43.92 -20.58
C ASP A 146 14.21 45.19 -21.41
N LEU A 147 15.01 46.22 -21.06
CA LEU A 147 15.08 47.49 -21.78
C LEU A 147 15.56 47.35 -23.22
N GLU A 148 16.63 46.61 -23.44
CA GLU A 148 17.20 46.36 -24.78
C GLU A 148 16.18 45.66 -25.69
N GLN A 149 15.42 44.73 -25.15
CA GLN A 149 14.36 44.03 -25.88
C GLN A 149 13.19 44.95 -26.21
N ALA A 150 12.84 45.88 -25.31
CA ALA A 150 11.79 46.87 -25.55
C ALA A 150 12.18 47.86 -26.65
N GLU A 151 13.43 48.38 -26.62
CA GLU A 151 13.98 49.25 -27.67
C GLU A 151 14.02 48.53 -29.04
N ALA A 152 14.47 47.27 -29.06
CA ALA A 152 14.46 46.47 -30.29
C ALA A 152 13.06 46.29 -30.89
N ALA A 153 12.06 46.02 -30.05
CA ALA A 153 10.66 45.86 -30.48
C ALA A 153 10.05 47.19 -31.00
N MET A 154 10.40 48.34 -30.41
CA MET A 154 10.00 49.64 -30.90
C MET A 154 10.65 49.96 -32.26
N HIS A 155 11.96 49.71 -32.42
CA HIS A 155 12.67 49.86 -33.69
C HIS A 155 12.08 48.98 -34.80
N GLU A 156 11.79 47.69 -34.50
CA GLU A 156 11.15 46.79 -35.45
C GLU A 156 9.78 47.33 -35.91
N ALA A 157 8.97 47.83 -34.98
CA ALA A 157 7.67 48.43 -35.30
C ALA A 157 7.80 49.64 -36.24
N LYS A 158 8.85 50.46 -36.05
CA LYS A 158 9.13 51.63 -36.87
C LYS A 158 9.63 51.26 -38.27
N GLU A 159 10.57 50.31 -38.36
CA GLU A 159 11.16 49.91 -39.64
C GLU A 159 10.18 49.14 -40.53
N THR A 160 9.40 48.25 -39.92
CA THR A 160 8.47 47.39 -40.67
C THR A 160 7.11 48.03 -40.95
N GLY A 161 6.77 49.09 -40.22
CA GLY A 161 5.42 49.68 -40.22
C GLY A 161 4.32 48.73 -39.71
N ARG A 162 4.69 47.63 -39.05
CA ARG A 162 3.79 46.66 -38.44
C ARG A 162 3.95 46.71 -36.93
N SER A 163 2.92 46.20 -36.20
CA SER A 163 3.04 46.07 -34.75
C SER A 163 4.05 44.98 -34.38
N SER A 164 4.96 45.28 -33.46
CA SER A 164 5.88 44.33 -32.84
C SER A 164 5.38 43.93 -31.47
N ILE A 165 5.62 42.70 -31.06
CA ILE A 165 5.15 42.14 -29.77
C ILE A 165 6.34 41.60 -28.99
N MET A 166 6.42 42.00 -27.74
CA MET A 166 7.41 41.46 -26.81
C MET A 166 6.77 40.99 -25.50
N GLN A 167 7.45 40.11 -24.76
CA GLN A 167 7.17 39.84 -23.38
C GLN A 167 8.26 40.46 -22.52
N GLY A 168 7.87 41.25 -21.51
CA GLY A 168 8.80 41.89 -20.62
C GLY A 168 8.26 42.04 -19.21
N ARG A 169 9.16 42.38 -18.33
CA ARG A 169 8.84 42.61 -16.90
C ARG A 169 8.78 44.09 -16.62
N ILE A 170 7.89 44.46 -15.75
CA ILE A 170 7.86 45.79 -15.16
C ILE A 170 8.00 45.67 -13.61
N VAL A 171 8.56 46.69 -13.02
CA VAL A 171 8.65 46.84 -11.57
C VAL A 171 7.61 47.87 -11.12
N THR A 172 6.60 47.41 -10.42
CA THR A 172 5.57 48.30 -9.86
C THR A 172 6.14 49.21 -8.77
N ARG A 173 5.45 50.27 -8.38
CA ARG A 173 5.86 51.15 -7.30
C ARG A 173 6.10 50.42 -5.98
N SER A 174 5.37 49.33 -5.71
CA SER A 174 5.57 48.48 -4.52
C SER A 174 6.77 47.56 -4.61
N GLY A 175 7.54 47.55 -5.72
CA GLY A 175 8.65 46.66 -5.97
C GLY A 175 8.22 45.28 -6.49
N LYS A 176 6.93 45.03 -6.72
CA LYS A 176 6.45 43.76 -7.27
C LYS A 176 6.75 43.70 -8.78
N ILE A 177 7.31 42.58 -9.23
CA ILE A 177 7.50 42.32 -10.65
C ILE A 177 6.21 41.83 -11.28
N ARG A 178 5.80 42.42 -12.39
CA ARG A 178 4.71 41.95 -13.24
C ARG A 178 5.23 41.58 -14.62
N HIS A 179 4.70 40.54 -15.18
CA HIS A 179 4.98 40.09 -16.53
C HIS A 179 3.93 40.68 -17.48
N LEU A 180 4.37 41.40 -18.50
CA LEU A 180 3.49 41.98 -19.51
C LEU A 180 3.78 41.40 -20.90
N THR A 181 2.73 41.20 -21.68
CA THR A 181 2.83 41.11 -23.13
C THR A 181 2.58 42.50 -23.69
N ILE A 182 3.57 43.11 -24.33
CA ILE A 182 3.52 44.48 -24.80
C ILE A 182 3.56 44.49 -26.34
N THR A 183 2.58 45.17 -26.95
CA THR A 183 2.52 45.39 -28.40
C THR A 183 2.84 46.83 -28.66
N PHE A 184 3.82 47.10 -29.56
CA PHE A 184 4.19 48.44 -30.04
C PHE A 184 3.74 48.64 -31.47
N SER A 185 3.19 49.84 -31.77
CA SER A 185 2.84 50.29 -33.13
C SER A 185 3.35 51.70 -33.33
N TYR A 186 4.05 51.94 -34.45
CA TYR A 186 4.59 53.27 -34.77
C TYR A 186 3.62 54.10 -35.59
N MET A 187 3.57 55.42 -35.31
CA MET A 187 2.84 56.42 -36.09
C MET A 187 3.76 57.59 -36.41
N ASP A 188 3.87 57.91 -37.69
CA ASP A 188 4.67 59.08 -38.16
C ASP A 188 4.02 60.37 -37.66
N GLY A 189 4.83 61.39 -37.38
CA GLY A 189 4.32 62.72 -36.96
C GLY A 189 3.42 63.39 -38.00
N LYS A 190 3.52 63.02 -39.28
CA LYS A 190 2.64 63.54 -40.35
C LYS A 190 1.21 63.06 -40.23
N ASP A 191 1.02 61.89 -39.61
CA ASP A 191 -0.29 61.25 -39.40
C ASP A 191 -0.89 61.59 -38.02
N SER A 192 -0.12 62.27 -37.18
CA SER A 192 -0.52 62.67 -35.82
C SER A 192 -1.06 64.11 -35.81
N GLU A 193 -2.10 64.37 -35.02
CA GLU A 193 -2.72 65.70 -34.91
C GLU A 193 -1.76 66.78 -34.35
N ASP A 194 -0.83 66.39 -33.47
CA ASP A 194 0.14 67.25 -32.79
C ASP A 194 1.52 67.28 -33.50
N GLY A 195 1.68 66.52 -34.60
CA GLY A 195 2.91 66.43 -35.36
C GLY A 195 4.04 65.64 -34.68
N ILE A 196 3.77 64.95 -33.58
CA ILE A 196 4.78 64.18 -32.82
C ILE A 196 4.78 62.73 -33.28
N PRO A 197 5.90 62.20 -33.81
CA PRO A 197 6.03 60.78 -34.11
C PRO A 197 5.95 59.98 -32.79
N SER A 198 5.19 58.89 -32.77
CA SER A 198 4.87 58.23 -31.52
C SER A 198 4.79 56.72 -31.65
N TYR A 199 5.07 56.04 -30.57
CA TYR A 199 4.72 54.64 -30.41
C TYR A 199 3.43 54.54 -29.59
N TYR A 200 2.50 53.73 -30.07
CA TYR A 200 1.35 53.28 -29.28
C TYR A 200 1.68 51.92 -28.71
N SER A 201 1.59 51.78 -27.39
CA SER A 201 1.82 50.53 -26.68
C SER A 201 0.53 50.02 -26.03
N LEU A 202 0.31 48.72 -26.09
CA LEU A 202 -0.71 48.00 -25.34
C LEU A 202 -0.01 46.96 -24.49
N GLY A 203 -0.04 47.12 -23.16
CA GLY A 203 0.53 46.19 -22.19
C GLY A 203 -0.57 45.37 -21.53
N ILE A 204 -0.53 44.06 -21.68
CA ILE A 204 -1.46 43.11 -21.03
C ILE A 204 -0.71 42.39 -19.89
N ASP A 205 -1.23 42.46 -18.66
CA ASP A 205 -0.68 41.78 -17.51
C ASP A 205 -0.94 40.27 -17.62
N VAL A 206 0.13 39.49 -17.77
CA VAL A 206 0.11 38.03 -17.88
C VAL A 206 0.77 37.35 -16.68
N THR A 207 1.01 38.07 -15.59
CA THR A 207 1.73 37.59 -14.39
C THR A 207 1.10 36.33 -13.84
N GLU A 208 -0.22 36.30 -13.64
CA GLU A 208 -0.92 35.15 -13.11
C GLU A 208 -0.80 33.92 -14.04
N THR A 209 -0.80 34.14 -15.35
CA THR A 209 -0.65 33.07 -16.34
C THR A 209 0.76 32.47 -16.30
N VAL A 210 1.79 33.35 -16.22
CA VAL A 210 3.20 32.92 -16.14
C VAL A 210 3.46 32.16 -14.82
N GLU A 211 2.97 32.68 -13.70
CA GLU A 211 3.09 32.01 -12.39
C GLU A 211 2.40 30.63 -12.39
N ARG A 212 1.20 30.55 -12.96
CA ARG A 212 0.46 29.28 -13.07
C ARG A 212 1.20 28.26 -13.93
N GLN A 213 1.73 28.68 -15.05
CA GLN A 213 2.53 27.81 -15.92
C GLN A 213 3.79 27.31 -15.22
N ARG A 214 4.48 28.18 -14.47
CA ARG A 214 5.66 27.80 -13.70
C ARG A 214 5.35 26.75 -12.62
N LEU A 215 4.26 26.94 -11.87
CA LEU A 215 3.82 25.97 -10.85
C LEU A 215 3.44 24.63 -11.49
N GLN A 216 2.74 24.65 -12.61
CA GLN A 216 2.41 23.42 -13.36
C GLN A 216 3.66 22.70 -13.87
N GLN A 217 4.63 23.44 -14.39
CA GLN A 217 5.89 22.87 -14.84
C GLN A 217 6.66 22.20 -13.70
N GLN A 218 6.77 22.87 -12.54
CA GLN A 218 7.41 22.30 -11.36
C GLN A 218 6.70 21.04 -10.87
N ALA A 219 5.37 21.07 -10.79
CA ALA A 219 4.59 19.88 -10.39
C ALA A 219 4.79 18.69 -11.35
N LEU A 220 4.88 18.97 -12.65
CA LEU A 220 5.14 17.96 -13.68
C LEU A 220 6.56 17.37 -13.55
N GLU A 221 7.56 18.22 -13.32
CA GLU A 221 8.94 17.77 -13.12
C GLU A 221 9.08 16.90 -11.87
N ASP A 222 8.44 17.30 -10.76
CA ASP A 222 8.42 16.51 -9.52
C ASP A 222 7.70 15.16 -9.72
N ALA A 223 6.56 15.16 -10.39
CA ALA A 223 5.84 13.92 -10.72
C ALA A 223 6.66 13.00 -11.63
N CYS A 224 7.34 13.57 -12.63
CA CYS A 224 8.22 12.81 -13.52
C CYS A 224 9.41 12.21 -12.77
N ARG A 225 10.00 12.95 -11.82
CA ARG A 225 11.09 12.47 -10.97
C ARG A 225 10.67 11.28 -10.12
N VAL A 226 9.52 11.39 -9.43
CA VAL A 226 8.95 10.29 -8.62
C VAL A 226 8.66 9.07 -9.48
N ALA A 227 8.02 9.24 -10.64
CA ALA A 227 7.71 8.14 -11.56
C ALA A 227 8.99 7.46 -12.10
N LYS A 228 10.03 8.23 -12.37
CA LYS A 228 11.31 7.70 -12.85
C LYS A 228 12.02 6.87 -11.76
N HIS A 229 12.03 7.33 -10.51
CA HIS A 229 12.58 6.57 -9.39
C HIS A 229 11.81 5.26 -9.16
N ALA A 230 10.48 5.29 -9.18
CA ALA A 230 9.66 4.09 -9.04
C ALA A 230 9.93 3.07 -10.18
N ASN A 231 10.06 3.55 -11.42
CA ASN A 231 10.33 2.67 -12.56
C ASN A 231 11.75 2.09 -12.54
N GLN A 232 12.74 2.85 -12.06
CA GLN A 232 14.10 2.34 -11.86
C GLN A 232 14.12 1.23 -10.81
N GLY A 233 13.45 1.41 -9.67
CA GLY A 233 13.30 0.37 -8.64
C GLY A 233 12.67 -0.90 -9.19
N LYS A 234 11.62 -0.78 -10.00
CA LYS A 234 10.95 -1.92 -10.65
C LYS A 234 11.86 -2.67 -11.63
N THR A 235 12.69 -1.95 -12.40
CA THR A 235 13.63 -2.55 -13.35
C THR A 235 14.75 -3.30 -12.62
N GLU A 236 15.29 -2.72 -11.57
CA GLU A 236 16.31 -3.34 -10.72
C GLU A 236 15.76 -4.60 -10.03
N PHE A 237 14.52 -4.53 -9.55
CA PHE A 237 13.78 -5.68 -9.04
C PHE A 237 13.74 -6.86 -10.01
N LEU A 238 13.25 -6.64 -11.24
CA LEU A 238 13.15 -7.69 -12.25
C LEU A 238 14.50 -8.30 -12.59
N SER A 239 15.55 -7.48 -12.62
CA SER A 239 16.92 -7.95 -12.88
C SER A 239 17.44 -8.84 -11.75
N ARG A 240 17.28 -8.43 -10.48
CA ARG A 240 17.67 -9.21 -9.30
C ARG A 240 16.88 -10.51 -9.20
N MET A 241 15.55 -10.45 -9.40
CA MET A 241 14.69 -11.65 -9.40
C MET A 241 15.11 -12.66 -10.46
N SER A 242 15.43 -12.18 -11.68
CA SER A 242 15.93 -13.07 -12.73
C SER A 242 17.22 -13.79 -12.34
N HIS A 243 18.13 -13.10 -11.64
CA HIS A 243 19.36 -13.70 -11.13
C HIS A 243 19.07 -14.74 -10.03
N ASP A 244 18.22 -14.39 -9.06
CA ASP A 244 17.94 -15.23 -7.90
C ASP A 244 17.10 -16.48 -8.26
N ILE A 245 16.26 -16.40 -9.29
CA ILE A 245 15.58 -17.55 -9.90
C ILE A 245 16.56 -18.44 -10.69
N ARG A 246 17.49 -17.82 -11.44
CA ARG A 246 18.44 -18.56 -12.28
C ARG A 246 19.41 -19.42 -11.45
N THR A 247 19.84 -18.95 -10.31
CA THR A 247 20.82 -19.64 -9.46
C THR A 247 20.32 -21.01 -8.98
N PRO A 248 19.17 -21.17 -8.31
CA PRO A 248 18.64 -22.48 -7.94
C PRO A 248 18.27 -23.34 -9.16
N MET A 249 17.76 -22.73 -10.24
CA MET A 249 17.46 -23.45 -11.48
C MET A 249 18.72 -24.08 -12.10
N ASN A 250 19.82 -23.33 -12.17
CA ASN A 250 21.10 -23.87 -12.65
C ASN A 250 21.65 -24.96 -11.74
N ALA A 251 21.44 -24.86 -10.42
CA ALA A 251 21.81 -25.89 -9.47
C ALA A 251 21.01 -27.18 -9.72
N ILE A 252 19.70 -27.09 -9.93
CA ILE A 252 18.84 -28.25 -10.26
C ILE A 252 19.32 -28.89 -11.53
N VAL A 253 19.45 -28.13 -12.63
CA VAL A 253 19.91 -28.68 -13.93
C VAL A 253 21.31 -29.29 -13.84
N GLY A 254 22.24 -28.60 -13.18
CA GLY A 254 23.62 -29.08 -13.00
C GLY A 254 23.70 -30.34 -12.15
N MET A 255 22.98 -30.43 -11.03
CA MET A 255 22.95 -31.63 -10.18
C MET A 255 22.25 -32.80 -10.85
N THR A 256 21.22 -32.57 -11.66
CA THR A 256 20.57 -33.63 -12.47
C THR A 256 21.55 -34.20 -13.48
N ALA A 257 22.32 -33.38 -14.20
CA ALA A 257 23.32 -33.82 -15.12
C ALA A 257 24.46 -34.62 -14.43
N ILE A 258 24.90 -34.18 -13.24
CA ILE A 258 25.91 -34.87 -12.43
C ILE A 258 25.38 -36.22 -11.94
N ALA A 259 24.13 -36.28 -11.46
CA ALA A 259 23.49 -37.52 -11.01
C ALA A 259 23.40 -38.51 -12.16
N GLY A 260 22.97 -38.08 -13.36
CA GLY A 260 22.91 -38.92 -14.56
C GLY A 260 24.28 -39.44 -15.02
N ALA A 261 25.35 -38.64 -14.90
CA ALA A 261 26.72 -39.06 -15.24
C ALA A 261 27.35 -40.06 -14.25
N HIS A 262 26.78 -40.15 -13.02
CA HIS A 262 27.32 -40.99 -11.94
C HIS A 262 26.26 -41.94 -11.39
N ILE A 263 25.41 -42.49 -12.23
CA ILE A 263 24.23 -43.25 -11.83
C ILE A 263 24.59 -44.53 -11.01
N GLU A 264 25.78 -45.06 -11.18
CA GLU A 264 26.27 -46.21 -10.44
C GLU A 264 26.80 -45.85 -9.02
N ASP A 265 27.11 -44.58 -8.77
CA ASP A 265 27.54 -44.08 -7.45
C ASP A 265 26.31 -43.61 -6.66
N THR A 266 25.68 -44.54 -5.99
CA THR A 266 24.44 -44.31 -5.21
C THR A 266 24.57 -43.17 -4.19
N GLN A 267 25.74 -43.02 -3.53
CA GLN A 267 25.96 -41.98 -2.56
C GLN A 267 25.98 -40.59 -3.22
N LYS A 268 26.68 -40.48 -4.34
CA LYS A 268 26.79 -39.24 -5.10
C LYS A 268 25.45 -38.85 -5.73
N VAL A 269 24.67 -39.80 -6.22
CA VAL A 269 23.31 -39.59 -6.72
C VAL A 269 22.42 -39.06 -5.57
N ARG A 270 22.48 -39.70 -4.40
CA ARG A 270 21.71 -39.26 -3.22
C ARG A 270 22.06 -37.84 -2.81
N ASP A 271 23.33 -37.44 -2.82
CA ASP A 271 23.78 -36.10 -2.50
C ASP A 271 23.33 -35.10 -3.56
N CYS A 272 23.30 -35.46 -4.83
CA CYS A 272 22.76 -34.64 -5.91
C CYS A 272 21.25 -34.44 -5.73
N LEU A 273 20.48 -35.49 -5.44
CA LEU A 273 19.04 -35.42 -5.22
C LEU A 273 18.69 -34.54 -4.00
N LYS A 274 19.45 -34.62 -2.89
CA LYS A 274 19.29 -33.71 -1.74
C LYS A 274 19.50 -32.27 -2.16
N LYS A 275 20.53 -31.96 -2.95
CA LYS A 275 20.78 -30.59 -3.43
C LYS A 275 19.71 -30.09 -4.39
N ILE A 276 19.19 -30.98 -5.28
CA ILE A 276 18.07 -30.68 -6.17
C ILE A 276 16.84 -30.30 -5.33
N ASN A 277 16.47 -31.16 -4.35
CA ASN A 277 15.31 -30.90 -3.49
C ASN A 277 15.44 -29.57 -2.73
N THR A 278 16.60 -29.29 -2.14
CA THR A 278 16.86 -28.01 -1.43
C THR A 278 16.73 -26.82 -2.38
N SER A 279 17.29 -26.92 -3.60
CA SER A 279 17.21 -25.84 -4.60
C SER A 279 15.79 -25.64 -5.12
N SER A 280 15.01 -26.72 -5.28
CA SER A 280 13.60 -26.66 -5.70
C SER A 280 12.72 -26.00 -4.64
N LYS A 281 12.88 -26.39 -3.35
CA LYS A 281 12.18 -25.76 -2.24
C LYS A 281 12.51 -24.26 -2.14
N HIS A 282 13.78 -23.90 -2.33
CA HIS A 282 14.20 -22.50 -2.35
C HIS A 282 13.55 -21.71 -3.51
N LEU A 283 13.49 -22.30 -4.71
CA LEU A 283 12.85 -21.69 -5.88
C LEU A 283 11.35 -21.45 -5.66
N LEU A 284 10.65 -22.43 -5.08
CA LEU A 284 9.22 -22.32 -4.75
C LEU A 284 8.97 -21.18 -3.75
N ASN A 285 9.79 -21.07 -2.72
CA ASN A 285 9.68 -19.98 -1.75
C ASN A 285 9.88 -18.61 -2.41
N LEU A 286 10.89 -18.46 -3.29
CA LEU A 286 11.11 -17.24 -4.07
C LEU A 286 9.91 -16.85 -4.91
N ILE A 287 9.31 -17.83 -5.61
CA ILE A 287 8.11 -17.58 -6.44
C ILE A 287 6.95 -17.11 -5.56
N ASN A 288 6.72 -17.76 -4.42
CA ASN A 288 5.65 -17.39 -3.50
C ASN A 288 5.85 -15.98 -2.91
N GLU A 289 7.07 -15.59 -2.54
CA GLU A 289 7.39 -14.24 -2.07
C GLU A 289 7.11 -13.19 -3.15
N VAL A 290 7.45 -13.45 -4.41
CA VAL A 290 7.16 -12.55 -5.54
C VAL A 290 5.66 -12.43 -5.78
N LEU A 291 4.92 -13.54 -5.72
CA LEU A 291 3.46 -13.55 -5.86
C LEU A 291 2.78 -12.80 -4.71
N ASP A 292 3.22 -13.00 -3.46
CA ASP A 292 2.70 -12.27 -2.31
C ASP A 292 2.97 -10.77 -2.44
N MET A 293 4.18 -10.36 -2.84
CA MET A 293 4.51 -8.95 -3.07
C MET A 293 3.64 -8.33 -4.17
N SER A 294 3.41 -9.05 -5.27
CA SER A 294 2.54 -8.61 -6.37
C SER A 294 1.08 -8.43 -5.90
N LYS A 295 0.58 -9.33 -5.03
CA LYS A 295 -0.76 -9.23 -4.44
C LYS A 295 -0.86 -8.04 -3.49
N ILE A 296 0.19 -7.76 -2.70
CA ILE A 296 0.29 -6.60 -1.81
C ILE A 296 0.24 -5.30 -2.63
N GLU A 297 1.09 -5.15 -3.65
CA GLU A 297 1.14 -3.96 -4.51
C GLU A 297 -0.20 -3.69 -5.23
N SER A 298 -0.91 -4.75 -5.62
CA SER A 298 -2.22 -4.62 -6.26
C SER A 298 -3.40 -4.47 -5.31
N GLY A 299 -3.16 -4.49 -3.97
CA GLY A 299 -4.22 -4.44 -2.96
C GLY A 299 -5.15 -5.65 -2.94
N ARG A 300 -4.68 -6.80 -3.47
CA ARG A 300 -5.47 -8.03 -3.60
C ARG A 300 -5.12 -9.09 -2.55
N LEU A 301 -4.28 -8.77 -1.59
CA LEU A 301 -3.99 -9.67 -0.49
C LEU A 301 -5.13 -9.57 0.54
N ASP A 302 -5.90 -10.62 0.70
CA ASP A 302 -6.97 -10.72 1.69
C ASP A 302 -6.45 -11.38 2.97
N VAL A 303 -6.84 -10.83 4.12
CA VAL A 303 -6.64 -11.44 5.45
C VAL A 303 -7.89 -12.23 5.79
N ARG A 304 -7.74 -13.52 6.05
CA ARG A 304 -8.84 -14.43 6.34
C ARG A 304 -8.80 -14.87 7.79
N ALA A 305 -9.74 -14.38 8.55
CA ALA A 305 -9.81 -14.67 9.97
C ALA A 305 -10.64 -15.95 10.24
N ASN A 306 -10.01 -16.90 10.92
CA ASN A 306 -10.60 -18.16 11.39
C ASN A 306 -10.29 -18.37 12.88
N ASP A 307 -11.01 -19.28 13.51
CA ASP A 307 -10.66 -19.72 14.86
C ASP A 307 -9.39 -20.57 14.81
N PHE A 308 -8.41 -20.29 15.67
CA PHE A 308 -7.18 -21.05 15.76
C PHE A 308 -6.64 -21.12 17.19
N SER A 309 -5.75 -22.07 17.46
CA SER A 309 -5.08 -22.23 18.75
C SER A 309 -3.71 -21.57 18.74
N LEU A 310 -3.44 -20.70 19.71
CA LEU A 310 -2.12 -20.08 19.90
C LEU A 310 -1.03 -21.14 20.15
N SER A 311 -1.36 -22.19 20.92
CA SER A 311 -0.42 -23.30 21.18
C SER A 311 -0.01 -24.01 19.89
N ASN A 312 -0.97 -24.29 18.99
CA ASN A 312 -0.70 -24.93 17.71
C ASN A 312 0.12 -24.01 16.76
N LEU A 313 -0.24 -22.73 16.71
CA LEU A 313 0.52 -21.73 15.92
C LEU A 313 2.00 -21.71 16.34
N VAL A 314 2.26 -21.62 17.65
CA VAL A 314 3.62 -21.56 18.19
C VAL A 314 4.37 -22.86 17.90
N GLN A 315 3.72 -24.01 18.13
CA GLN A 315 4.30 -25.32 17.83
C GLN A 315 4.70 -25.41 16.35
N ASN A 316 3.83 -25.03 15.43
CA ASN A 316 4.08 -25.06 13.98
C ASN A 316 5.26 -24.15 13.58
N VAL A 317 5.37 -22.95 14.18
CA VAL A 317 6.49 -22.03 13.95
C VAL A 317 7.83 -22.66 14.34
N PHE A 318 7.87 -23.29 15.52
CA PHE A 318 9.10 -23.93 16.00
C PHE A 318 9.42 -25.21 15.25
N ASP A 319 8.46 -26.04 14.87
CA ASP A 319 8.68 -27.25 14.09
C ASP A 319 9.33 -26.96 12.75
N VAL A 320 8.97 -25.85 12.09
CA VAL A 320 9.62 -25.40 10.85
C VAL A 320 11.08 -24.96 11.06
N CYS A 321 11.37 -24.28 12.16
CA CYS A 321 12.70 -23.69 12.40
C CYS A 321 13.66 -24.61 13.17
N ARG A 322 13.13 -25.62 13.87
CA ARG A 322 13.88 -26.54 14.73
C ARG A 322 15.08 -27.20 14.06
N PRO A 323 14.98 -27.77 12.83
CA PRO A 323 16.14 -28.39 12.19
C PRO A 323 17.32 -27.44 12.05
N MET A 324 17.04 -26.17 11.74
CA MET A 324 18.07 -25.13 11.58
C MET A 324 18.69 -24.73 12.93
N ILE A 325 17.88 -24.67 13.99
CA ILE A 325 18.33 -24.35 15.36
C ILE A 325 19.30 -25.45 15.84
N ILE A 326 18.94 -26.73 15.65
CA ILE A 326 19.75 -27.89 16.03
C ILE A 326 21.04 -27.94 15.20
N GLU A 327 20.95 -27.80 13.89
CA GLU A 327 22.12 -27.85 12.98
C GLU A 327 23.20 -26.81 13.37
N LYS A 328 22.77 -25.60 13.81
CA LYS A 328 23.68 -24.55 14.26
C LYS A 328 24.01 -24.63 15.77
N GLY A 329 23.42 -25.53 16.52
CA GLY A 329 23.64 -25.70 17.96
C GLY A 329 23.23 -24.48 18.79
N HIS A 330 22.17 -23.77 18.39
CA HIS A 330 21.72 -22.57 19.13
C HIS A 330 21.05 -22.95 20.45
N HIS A 331 21.25 -22.09 21.44
CA HIS A 331 20.55 -22.16 22.73
C HIS A 331 19.24 -21.38 22.64
N LEU A 332 18.10 -22.08 22.57
CA LEU A 332 16.78 -21.48 22.51
C LEU A 332 16.17 -21.43 23.92
N THR A 333 15.75 -20.25 24.35
CA THR A 333 14.93 -20.05 25.55
C THR A 333 13.55 -19.52 25.16
N MET A 334 12.51 -20.01 25.83
CA MET A 334 11.14 -19.62 25.54
C MET A 334 10.42 -19.21 26.81
N ASN A 335 9.82 -18.02 26.80
CA ASN A 335 9.03 -17.50 27.92
C ASN A 335 7.63 -17.09 27.44
N ILE A 336 6.61 -17.73 28.03
CA ILE A 336 5.21 -17.33 27.83
C ILE A 336 4.72 -16.79 29.17
N SER A 337 4.59 -15.48 29.25
CA SER A 337 4.11 -14.83 30.43
C SER A 337 2.77 -14.12 30.20
N LYS A 338 1.84 -14.26 31.14
CA LYS A 338 0.55 -13.53 31.15
C LYS A 338 -0.35 -13.79 29.93
N VAL A 339 -0.25 -14.97 29.30
CA VAL A 339 -1.20 -15.40 28.27
C VAL A 339 -2.41 -16.06 28.98
N ARG A 340 -3.60 -15.51 28.75
CA ARG A 340 -4.87 -15.98 29.31
C ARG A 340 -5.73 -16.72 28.30
N HIS A 341 -5.69 -16.25 27.04
CA HIS A 341 -6.54 -16.71 25.95
C HIS A 341 -5.70 -17.44 24.90
N GLU A 342 -5.98 -18.74 24.74
CA GLU A 342 -5.29 -19.58 23.74
C GLU A 342 -6.15 -19.82 22.48
N GLY A 343 -7.48 -19.75 22.61
CA GLY A 343 -8.41 -19.79 21.49
C GLY A 343 -8.57 -18.40 20.87
N LEU A 344 -8.04 -18.19 19.67
CA LEU A 344 -7.95 -16.89 19.01
C LEU A 344 -8.71 -16.91 17.69
N TYR A 345 -9.09 -15.72 17.24
CA TYR A 345 -9.71 -15.52 15.94
C TYR A 345 -8.88 -14.53 15.11
N GLY A 346 -8.37 -15.02 13.98
CA GLY A 346 -7.48 -14.27 13.09
C GLY A 346 -6.96 -15.13 11.94
N ASP A 347 -6.02 -14.59 11.15
CA ASP A 347 -5.37 -15.36 10.06
C ASP A 347 -4.12 -16.08 10.59
N GLU A 348 -4.32 -17.33 11.03
CA GLU A 348 -3.24 -18.18 11.55
C GLU A 348 -2.10 -18.33 10.56
N SER A 349 -2.40 -18.59 9.27
CA SER A 349 -1.39 -18.91 8.27
C SER A 349 -0.50 -17.70 7.95
N ARG A 350 -1.07 -16.51 7.88
CA ARG A 350 -0.32 -15.27 7.69
C ARG A 350 0.50 -14.88 8.90
N LEU A 351 -0.06 -15.08 10.10
CA LEU A 351 0.68 -14.84 11.34
C LEU A 351 1.85 -15.84 11.45
N GLN A 352 1.64 -17.13 11.16
CA GLN A 352 2.69 -18.13 11.09
C GLN A 352 3.78 -17.76 10.11
N GLN A 353 3.43 -17.29 8.90
CA GLN A 353 4.39 -16.83 7.88
C GLN A 353 5.30 -15.72 8.42
N VAL A 354 4.73 -14.74 9.12
CA VAL A 354 5.49 -13.64 9.73
C VAL A 354 6.44 -14.15 10.81
N LEU A 355 5.94 -14.97 11.75
CA LEU A 355 6.73 -15.47 12.87
C LEU A 355 7.87 -16.40 12.41
N VAL A 356 7.61 -17.28 11.42
CA VAL A 356 8.63 -18.15 10.82
C VAL A 356 9.70 -17.31 10.11
N ASN A 357 9.31 -16.26 9.39
CA ASN A 357 10.27 -15.39 8.72
C ASN A 357 11.20 -14.69 9.71
N ILE A 358 10.66 -14.16 10.82
CA ILE A 358 11.47 -13.49 11.84
C ILE A 358 12.39 -14.49 12.55
N LEU A 359 11.87 -15.65 13.01
CA LEU A 359 12.64 -16.66 13.69
C LEU A 359 13.73 -17.27 12.80
N SER A 360 13.42 -17.57 11.54
CA SER A 360 14.41 -18.08 10.60
C SER A 360 15.52 -17.07 10.32
N ASN A 361 15.21 -15.77 10.30
CA ASN A 361 16.22 -14.72 10.20
C ASN A 361 17.07 -14.67 11.46
N ALA A 362 16.50 -14.73 12.66
CA ALA A 362 17.27 -14.80 13.91
C ALA A 362 18.24 -15.98 13.89
N VAL A 363 17.78 -17.19 13.54
CA VAL A 363 18.63 -18.40 13.39
C VAL A 363 19.73 -18.19 12.34
N LYS A 364 19.40 -17.56 11.24
CA LYS A 364 20.31 -17.37 10.09
C LYS A 364 21.44 -16.42 10.39
N TYR A 365 21.16 -15.31 11.08
CA TYR A 365 22.13 -14.24 11.36
C TYR A 365 22.83 -14.37 12.71
N THR A 366 22.49 -15.36 13.51
CA THR A 366 23.21 -15.73 14.72
C THR A 366 24.31 -16.73 14.41
N PRO A 367 25.55 -16.54 14.90
CA PRO A 367 26.63 -17.50 14.77
C PRO A 367 26.31 -18.83 15.47
N ALA A 368 26.91 -19.93 15.01
CA ALA A 368 26.72 -21.24 15.65
C ALA A 368 27.01 -21.18 17.17
N GLY A 369 26.14 -21.82 17.95
CA GLY A 369 26.21 -21.83 19.42
C GLY A 369 25.68 -20.56 20.09
N GLY A 370 25.11 -19.61 19.31
CA GLY A 370 24.51 -18.38 19.85
C GLY A 370 23.18 -18.61 20.55
N ARG A 371 22.65 -17.55 21.14
CA ARG A 371 21.42 -17.59 21.94
C ARG A 371 20.26 -16.95 21.20
N LEU A 372 19.11 -17.62 21.29
CA LEU A 372 17.83 -17.16 20.79
C LEU A 372 16.85 -17.11 21.96
N HIS A 373 16.10 -16.03 22.07
CA HIS A 373 15.05 -15.92 23.07
C HIS A 373 13.72 -15.58 22.38
N PHE A 374 12.65 -16.31 22.73
CA PHE A 374 11.30 -16.08 22.26
C PHE A 374 10.38 -15.83 23.43
N SER A 375 9.54 -14.80 23.36
CA SER A 375 8.54 -14.57 24.38
C SER A 375 7.20 -14.13 23.80
N ILE A 376 6.11 -14.49 24.51
CA ILE A 376 4.75 -14.05 24.20
C ILE A 376 4.18 -13.38 25.43
N GLU A 377 3.62 -12.17 25.23
CA GLU A 377 2.89 -11.45 26.26
C GLU A 377 1.53 -11.01 25.73
N GLU A 378 0.46 -11.28 26.48
CA GLU A 378 -0.89 -10.77 26.19
C GLU A 378 -1.16 -9.53 27.04
N LYS A 379 -1.63 -8.45 26.39
CA LYS A 379 -2.07 -7.24 27.09
C LYS A 379 -3.54 -6.94 26.76
N PRO A 380 -4.34 -6.62 27.79
CA PRO A 380 -5.73 -6.26 27.55
C PRO A 380 -5.84 -4.98 26.72
N THR A 381 -6.87 -4.91 25.89
CA THR A 381 -7.23 -3.70 25.12
C THR A 381 -8.58 -3.17 25.57
N HIS A 382 -8.92 -1.96 25.16
CA HIS A 382 -10.24 -1.36 25.43
C HIS A 382 -11.38 -1.98 24.62
N ALA A 383 -11.09 -2.79 23.62
CA ALA A 383 -12.08 -3.49 22.81
C ALA A 383 -12.54 -4.77 23.53
N GLU A 384 -13.84 -4.92 23.77
CA GLU A 384 -14.41 -6.12 24.35
C GLU A 384 -14.13 -7.36 23.47
N GLY A 385 -13.70 -8.45 24.08
CA GLY A 385 -13.43 -9.72 23.39
C GLY A 385 -12.16 -9.72 22.52
N ALA A 386 -11.19 -8.82 22.77
CA ALA A 386 -9.91 -8.79 22.10
C ALA A 386 -8.77 -8.46 23.06
N SER A 387 -7.57 -8.94 22.75
CA SER A 387 -6.31 -8.61 23.43
C SER A 387 -5.22 -8.33 22.41
N VAL A 388 -4.19 -7.58 22.83
CA VAL A 388 -2.98 -7.38 22.00
C VAL A 388 -1.94 -8.41 22.42
N PHE A 389 -1.49 -9.20 21.47
CA PHE A 389 -0.43 -10.19 21.64
C PHE A 389 0.88 -9.61 21.14
N TYR A 390 1.93 -9.74 21.97
CA TYR A 390 3.30 -9.35 21.65
C TYR A 390 4.14 -10.60 21.50
N PHE A 391 4.64 -10.84 20.28
CA PHE A 391 5.59 -11.91 19.98
C PHE A 391 6.97 -11.27 19.85
N THR A 392 7.88 -11.57 20.77
CA THR A 392 9.22 -10.98 20.79
C THR A 392 10.26 -12.05 20.51
N PHE A 393 11.14 -11.76 19.54
CA PHE A 393 12.28 -12.59 19.15
C PHE A 393 13.56 -11.80 19.41
N GLU A 394 14.46 -12.35 20.20
CA GLU A 394 15.76 -11.76 20.50
C GLU A 394 16.88 -12.72 20.09
N ASP A 395 17.92 -12.19 19.49
CA ASP A 395 19.13 -12.91 19.12
C ASP A 395 20.39 -12.16 19.58
N ASP A 396 21.45 -12.88 19.88
CA ASP A 396 22.78 -12.33 20.13
C ASP A 396 23.69 -12.39 18.89
N GLY A 397 23.07 -12.26 17.71
CA GLY A 397 23.72 -12.33 16.42
C GLY A 397 24.52 -11.09 16.05
N ILE A 398 24.77 -10.95 14.74
CA ILE A 398 25.60 -9.86 14.19
C ILE A 398 24.99 -8.46 14.40
N GLY A 399 23.69 -8.35 14.64
CA GLY A 399 22.99 -7.07 14.74
C GLY A 399 22.99 -6.27 13.43
N MET A 400 22.45 -5.05 13.50
CA MET A 400 22.27 -4.16 12.35
C MET A 400 22.74 -2.74 12.65
N SER A 401 23.18 -2.00 11.63
CA SER A 401 23.46 -0.57 11.73
C SER A 401 22.16 0.23 11.81
N GLU A 402 22.18 1.40 12.44
CA GLU A 402 21.02 2.30 12.55
C GLU A 402 20.45 2.67 11.17
N GLU A 403 21.33 2.89 10.18
CA GLU A 403 20.92 3.17 8.81
C GLU A 403 20.13 2.00 8.18
N PHE A 404 20.59 0.75 8.42
CA PHE A 404 19.92 -0.43 7.90
C PHE A 404 18.61 -0.74 8.64
N VAL A 405 18.53 -0.49 9.94
CA VAL A 405 17.30 -0.59 10.74
C VAL A 405 16.20 0.29 10.14
N GLY A 406 16.56 1.52 9.72
CA GLY A 406 15.60 2.43 9.05
C GLY A 406 15.06 1.92 7.71
N ARG A 407 15.75 0.97 7.08
CA ARG A 407 15.41 0.47 5.74
C ARG A 407 15.07 -1.02 5.69
N ILE A 408 15.05 -1.73 6.81
CA ILE A 408 14.88 -3.20 6.85
C ILE A 408 13.52 -3.66 6.30
N PHE A 409 12.53 -2.80 6.34
CA PHE A 409 11.19 -3.06 5.81
C PHE A 409 11.00 -2.58 4.36
N GLU A 410 12.00 -1.90 3.77
CA GLU A 410 11.96 -1.57 2.35
C GLU A 410 12.13 -2.85 1.53
N PRO A 411 11.31 -3.06 0.49
CA PRO A 411 11.49 -4.21 -0.40
C PRO A 411 12.91 -4.27 -0.94
N PHE A 412 13.51 -5.50 -0.96
CA PHE A 412 14.87 -5.76 -1.47
C PHE A 412 16.03 -5.17 -0.65
N SER A 413 15.75 -4.66 0.53
CA SER A 413 16.79 -4.14 1.41
C SER A 413 17.67 -5.28 1.94
N ARG A 414 18.99 -5.16 1.78
CA ARG A 414 19.99 -6.10 2.29
C ARG A 414 21.18 -5.30 2.84
N ALA A 415 21.75 -5.78 3.94
CA ALA A 415 22.96 -5.18 4.47
C ALA A 415 24.17 -5.46 3.54
N GLU A 416 24.92 -4.42 3.21
CA GLU A 416 26.06 -4.47 2.26
C GLU A 416 27.36 -5.03 2.85
N ASP A 417 27.35 -5.56 4.06
CA ASP A 417 28.56 -6.09 4.70
C ASP A 417 29.04 -7.38 4.00
N SER A 418 30.31 -7.44 3.66
CA SER A 418 30.96 -8.58 3.00
C SER A 418 30.85 -9.91 3.78
N ARG A 419 30.61 -9.84 5.09
CA ARG A 419 30.35 -11.00 5.96
C ARG A 419 28.95 -11.55 5.77
N ILE A 420 28.01 -10.73 5.36
CA ILE A 420 26.59 -11.06 5.14
C ILE A 420 26.33 -11.47 3.68
N SER A 421 27.17 -11.05 2.73
CA SER A 421 27.00 -11.33 1.30
C SER A 421 26.96 -12.80 0.94
N LYS A 422 27.48 -13.70 1.80
CA LYS A 422 27.41 -15.16 1.63
C LYS A 422 26.07 -15.76 2.09
N ILE A 423 25.24 -15.00 2.82
CA ILE A 423 23.97 -15.48 3.33
C ILE A 423 22.88 -15.19 2.29
N GLN A 424 22.29 -16.22 1.71
CA GLN A 424 21.23 -16.08 0.70
C GLN A 424 19.94 -15.49 1.30
N GLY A 425 19.26 -14.59 0.58
CA GLY A 425 17.96 -14.04 0.94
C GLY A 425 17.50 -13.04 -0.11
N THR A 426 16.19 -12.93 -0.30
CA THR A 426 15.52 -12.08 -1.29
C THR A 426 15.45 -10.61 -0.89
N GLY A 427 15.44 -10.33 0.42
CA GLY A 427 15.12 -9.01 0.98
C GLY A 427 13.63 -8.65 0.89
N LEU A 428 12.76 -9.60 0.55
CA LEU A 428 11.30 -9.40 0.51
C LEU A 428 10.60 -9.80 1.83
N GLY A 429 11.14 -10.78 2.53
CA GLY A 429 10.45 -11.38 3.69
C GLY A 429 10.03 -10.36 4.73
N MET A 430 10.90 -9.42 5.13
CA MET A 430 10.56 -8.41 6.15
C MET A 430 9.53 -7.39 5.64
N ALA A 431 9.60 -6.97 4.38
CA ALA A 431 8.61 -6.11 3.76
C ALA A 431 7.23 -6.78 3.69
N ILE A 432 7.18 -8.05 3.31
CA ILE A 432 5.95 -8.87 3.29
C ILE A 432 5.39 -9.00 4.71
N SER A 433 6.25 -9.31 5.70
CA SER A 433 5.85 -9.44 7.11
C SER A 433 5.23 -8.15 7.66
N GLN A 434 5.83 -6.99 7.38
CA GLN A 434 5.30 -5.69 7.79
C GLN A 434 3.92 -5.43 7.17
N ASN A 435 3.77 -5.68 5.87
CA ASN A 435 2.49 -5.49 5.19
C ASN A 435 1.39 -6.41 5.73
N ILE A 436 1.71 -7.69 5.98
CA ILE A 436 0.76 -8.64 6.59
C ILE A 436 0.29 -8.12 7.96
N ILE A 437 1.23 -7.74 8.83
CA ILE A 437 0.90 -7.27 10.17
C ILE A 437 0.13 -5.94 10.13
N HIS A 438 0.47 -5.02 9.23
CA HIS A 438 -0.32 -3.79 9.02
C HIS A 438 -1.76 -4.09 8.58
N MET A 439 -1.97 -5.07 7.70
CA MET A 439 -3.32 -5.49 7.31
C MET A 439 -4.10 -6.15 8.46
N MET A 440 -3.39 -6.75 9.42
CA MET A 440 -3.97 -7.29 10.66
C MET A 440 -4.11 -6.21 11.75
N ASN A 441 -3.94 -4.92 11.44
CA ASN A 441 -3.96 -3.79 12.36
C ASN A 441 -2.93 -3.93 13.51
N GLY A 442 -1.78 -4.50 13.22
CA GLY A 442 -0.65 -4.65 14.11
C GLY A 442 0.57 -3.85 13.67
N GLU A 443 1.68 -4.03 14.40
CA GLU A 443 2.96 -3.35 14.15
C GLU A 443 4.13 -4.32 14.36
N ILE A 444 5.20 -4.16 13.58
CA ILE A 444 6.50 -4.79 13.81
C ILE A 444 7.50 -3.71 14.18
N THR A 445 8.10 -3.85 15.36
CA THR A 445 9.18 -2.97 15.80
C THR A 445 10.50 -3.75 15.85
N VAL A 446 11.62 -3.04 15.62
CA VAL A 446 12.95 -3.62 15.65
C VAL A 446 13.87 -2.72 16.47
N ASP A 447 14.63 -3.35 17.36
CA ASP A 447 15.72 -2.74 18.13
C ASP A 447 16.97 -3.59 17.92
N SER A 448 18.01 -2.99 17.34
CA SER A 448 19.23 -3.72 16.99
C SER A 448 20.45 -2.83 17.09
N THR A 449 21.55 -3.45 17.50
CA THR A 449 22.86 -2.79 17.54
C THR A 449 23.90 -3.71 16.91
N LEU A 450 24.69 -3.16 15.99
CA LEU A 450 25.72 -3.93 15.29
C LEU A 450 26.66 -4.60 16.29
N GLY A 451 26.82 -5.94 16.18
CA GLY A 451 27.65 -6.76 17.05
C GLY A 451 27.02 -7.15 18.40
N LYS A 452 25.77 -6.77 18.69
CA LYS A 452 25.08 -7.10 19.94
C LYS A 452 23.82 -7.95 19.75
N GLY A 453 23.35 -8.11 18.50
CA GLY A 453 22.14 -8.83 18.17
C GLY A 453 20.95 -7.93 17.87
N SER A 454 19.78 -8.55 17.74
CA SER A 454 18.53 -7.86 17.37
C SER A 454 17.38 -8.34 18.23
N ARG A 455 16.40 -7.43 18.42
CA ARG A 455 15.10 -7.70 19.02
C ARG A 455 14.00 -7.28 18.07
N PHE A 456 13.17 -8.21 17.65
CA PHE A 456 11.98 -7.98 16.86
C PHE A 456 10.75 -8.21 17.72
N THR A 457 9.81 -7.27 17.73
CA THR A 457 8.54 -7.39 18.42
C THR A 457 7.39 -7.21 17.44
N VAL A 458 6.56 -8.24 17.32
CA VAL A 458 5.32 -8.23 16.55
C VAL A 458 4.18 -8.00 17.51
N SER A 459 3.42 -6.93 17.34
CA SER A 459 2.20 -6.66 18.10
C SER A 459 0.98 -6.81 17.18
N VAL A 460 -0.01 -7.58 17.61
CA VAL A 460 -1.24 -7.78 16.85
C VAL A 460 -2.44 -7.90 17.78
N ALA A 461 -3.54 -7.22 17.44
CA ALA A 461 -4.80 -7.31 18.16
C ALA A 461 -5.61 -8.49 17.61
N LEU A 462 -5.86 -9.47 18.46
CA LEU A 462 -6.62 -10.67 18.12
C LEU A 462 -7.86 -10.76 18.99
N LYS A 463 -8.97 -11.20 18.40
CA LYS A 463 -10.17 -11.54 19.16
C LYS A 463 -9.96 -12.90 19.79
N PHE A 464 -10.55 -13.09 20.95
CA PHE A 464 -10.56 -14.39 21.63
C PHE A 464 -12.01 -14.84 21.87
N ARG A 465 -12.20 -16.14 21.95
CA ARG A 465 -13.40 -16.74 22.54
C ARG A 465 -13.08 -17.11 23.98
N ASP A 466 -13.89 -16.64 24.88
CA ASP A 466 -13.92 -17.26 26.21
C ASP A 466 -14.27 -18.74 26.02
N ALA A 467 -13.47 -19.61 26.59
CA ALA A 467 -13.81 -21.03 26.59
C ALA A 467 -15.23 -21.15 27.18
N GLU A 468 -16.16 -21.73 26.42
CA GLU A 468 -17.45 -22.06 26.98
C GLU A 468 -17.19 -22.86 28.24
N ASP A 469 -17.69 -22.36 29.39
CA ASP A 469 -17.73 -23.06 30.66
C ASP A 469 -18.61 -24.32 30.53
N GLY A 470 -18.06 -25.38 29.97
CA GLY A 470 -18.84 -26.52 29.60
C GLY A 470 -18.10 -27.86 29.69
N GLU A 471 -17.58 -28.19 30.86
CA GLU A 471 -17.56 -29.57 31.35
C GLU A 471 -17.14 -29.62 32.84
N PRO A 472 -17.73 -30.49 33.69
CA PRO A 472 -17.43 -30.52 35.13
C PRO A 472 -15.95 -30.90 35.35
N PRO A 473 -15.34 -30.37 36.41
CA PRO A 473 -13.91 -30.47 36.67
C PRO A 473 -13.49 -31.85 37.13
N VAL A 474 -13.09 -32.71 36.20
CA VAL A 474 -12.45 -34.00 36.52
C VAL A 474 -11.11 -33.80 37.27
N LEU A 475 -10.52 -32.61 37.17
CA LEU A 475 -9.20 -32.28 37.74
C LEU A 475 -9.27 -31.49 39.05
N THR A 476 -10.43 -31.16 39.56
CA THR A 476 -10.58 -30.31 40.75
C THR A 476 -9.97 -30.97 41.99
N ASP A 477 -9.20 -30.16 42.74
CA ASP A 477 -8.56 -30.50 44.02
C ASP A 477 -7.49 -31.59 43.98
N LEU A 478 -7.06 -32.00 42.75
CA LEU A 478 -5.93 -32.94 42.59
C LEU A 478 -4.59 -32.24 42.83
N PRO A 479 -3.68 -32.80 43.66
CA PRO A 479 -2.38 -32.19 43.94
C PRO A 479 -1.38 -32.48 42.84
N VAL A 480 -0.74 -31.42 42.31
CA VAL A 480 0.31 -31.52 41.27
C VAL A 480 1.56 -30.77 41.73
N LEU A 481 2.70 -31.42 41.59
CA LEU A 481 4.00 -30.79 41.85
C LEU A 481 4.63 -30.29 40.56
N VAL A 482 5.03 -29.03 40.52
CA VAL A 482 5.78 -28.40 39.40
C VAL A 482 7.23 -28.20 39.84
N VAL A 483 8.17 -28.66 39.04
CA VAL A 483 9.61 -28.62 39.34
C VAL A 483 10.32 -27.94 38.15
N ASP A 484 10.83 -26.75 38.39
CA ASP A 484 11.60 -25.97 37.36
C ASP A 484 12.54 -25.04 38.11
N ASP A 485 13.81 -24.93 37.67
CA ASP A 485 14.81 -24.08 38.32
C ASP A 485 14.58 -22.58 38.04
N GLU A 486 13.79 -22.27 37.02
CA GLU A 486 13.33 -20.91 36.75
C GLU A 486 12.06 -20.59 37.56
N ARG A 487 12.20 -19.73 38.57
CA ARG A 487 11.08 -19.35 39.48
C ARG A 487 9.85 -18.88 38.72
N ASP A 488 10.03 -18.02 37.68
CA ASP A 488 8.93 -17.43 36.90
C ASP A 488 8.14 -18.50 36.14
N VAL A 489 8.83 -19.53 35.61
CA VAL A 489 8.20 -20.67 34.92
C VAL A 489 7.42 -21.53 35.89
N CYS A 490 8.04 -21.83 37.03
CA CYS A 490 7.40 -22.61 38.11
C CYS A 490 6.15 -21.91 38.65
N GLU A 491 6.20 -20.61 38.93
CA GLU A 491 5.06 -19.82 39.41
C GLU A 491 3.95 -19.74 38.35
N TYR A 492 4.30 -19.52 37.07
CA TYR A 492 3.35 -19.45 35.96
C TYR A 492 2.62 -20.81 35.75
N ALA A 493 3.36 -21.91 35.68
CA ALA A 493 2.76 -23.25 35.55
C ALA A 493 1.83 -23.59 36.75
N SER A 494 2.28 -23.23 37.95
CA SER A 494 1.46 -23.42 39.16
C SER A 494 0.18 -22.56 39.12
N LEU A 495 0.24 -21.34 38.60
CA LEU A 495 -0.93 -20.48 38.46
C LEU A 495 -1.92 -21.04 37.45
N LEU A 496 -1.46 -21.50 36.28
CA LEU A 496 -2.32 -22.12 35.26
C LEU A 496 -3.08 -23.35 35.81
N LEU A 497 -2.38 -24.20 36.58
CA LEU A 497 -3.00 -25.37 37.19
C LEU A 497 -4.03 -24.99 38.26
N LYS A 498 -3.77 -23.94 39.05
CA LYS A 498 -4.73 -23.42 40.04
C LYS A 498 -5.99 -22.83 39.38
N GLU A 499 -5.85 -22.21 38.22
CA GLU A 499 -6.99 -21.72 37.43
C GLU A 499 -7.90 -22.86 36.92
N VAL A 500 -7.37 -24.06 36.78
CA VAL A 500 -8.15 -25.29 36.44
C VAL A 500 -8.76 -25.96 37.67
N GLY A 501 -8.49 -25.43 38.85
CA GLY A 501 -9.02 -25.97 40.13
C GLY A 501 -8.12 -27.01 40.79
N MET A 502 -6.89 -27.21 40.31
CA MET A 502 -5.92 -28.15 40.91
C MET A 502 -5.17 -27.55 42.10
N ARG A 503 -4.66 -28.36 42.97
CA ARG A 503 -3.73 -27.95 44.05
C ARG A 503 -2.29 -28.03 43.55
N ALA A 504 -1.78 -26.93 42.95
CA ALA A 504 -0.41 -26.88 42.41
C ALA A 504 0.59 -26.36 43.44
N PHE A 505 1.70 -27.06 43.57
CA PHE A 505 2.86 -26.71 44.42
C PHE A 505 4.10 -26.58 43.51
N GLY A 506 4.93 -25.62 43.80
CA GLY A 506 6.17 -25.37 43.01
C GLY A 506 7.40 -25.56 43.86
N VAL A 507 8.43 -26.23 43.31
CA VAL A 507 9.77 -26.37 43.90
C VAL A 507 10.83 -26.07 42.82
N LEU A 508 12.00 -25.62 43.22
CA LEU A 508 13.00 -25.06 42.32
C LEU A 508 14.18 -26.00 42.04
N SER A 509 14.14 -27.23 42.56
CA SER A 509 15.22 -28.21 42.31
C SER A 509 14.73 -29.65 42.36
N GLY A 510 15.43 -30.56 41.69
CA GLY A 510 15.16 -31.98 41.72
C GLY A 510 15.30 -32.59 43.13
N GLN A 511 16.22 -32.09 43.95
CA GLN A 511 16.41 -32.54 45.32
C GLN A 511 15.22 -32.17 46.20
N GLU A 512 14.69 -30.94 46.10
CA GLU A 512 13.49 -30.48 46.78
C GLU A 512 12.29 -31.31 46.34
N ALA A 513 12.17 -31.59 45.02
CA ALA A 513 11.09 -32.40 44.47
C ALA A 513 11.06 -33.80 45.06
N VAL A 514 12.19 -34.50 45.09
CA VAL A 514 12.29 -35.82 45.70
C VAL A 514 11.93 -35.81 47.20
N ALA A 515 12.43 -34.79 47.94
CA ALA A 515 12.14 -34.67 49.38
C ALA A 515 10.64 -34.44 49.64
N GLU A 516 10.02 -33.58 48.84
CA GLU A 516 8.59 -33.24 48.97
C GLU A 516 7.68 -34.41 48.60
N ILE A 517 8.00 -35.11 47.50
CA ILE A 517 7.21 -36.29 47.06
C ILE A 517 7.30 -37.42 48.08
N VAL A 518 8.50 -37.69 48.65
CA VAL A 518 8.66 -38.70 49.70
C VAL A 518 7.89 -38.33 50.96
N ARG A 519 7.94 -37.04 51.37
CA ARG A 519 7.15 -36.54 52.51
C ARG A 519 5.64 -36.76 52.29
N ALA A 520 5.13 -36.36 51.14
CA ALA A 520 3.73 -36.52 50.78
C ALA A 520 3.30 -38.01 50.78
N HIS A 521 4.16 -38.90 50.27
CA HIS A 521 3.92 -40.32 50.23
C HIS A 521 3.85 -40.92 51.67
N GLU A 522 4.75 -40.54 52.57
CA GLU A 522 4.76 -40.94 53.97
C GLU A 522 3.51 -40.45 54.73
N GLU A 523 3.02 -39.22 54.38
CA GLU A 523 1.80 -38.62 54.94
C GLU A 523 0.51 -39.16 54.29
N ARG A 524 0.56 -40.01 53.29
CA ARG A 524 -0.55 -40.54 52.48
C ARG A 524 -1.35 -39.44 51.78
N ASP A 525 -0.75 -38.34 51.43
CA ASP A 525 -1.30 -37.26 50.59
C ASP A 525 -0.50 -37.18 49.27
N ASP A 526 -0.53 -38.33 48.56
CA ASP A 526 0.27 -38.51 47.33
C ASP A 526 -0.10 -37.51 46.25
N TYR A 527 0.88 -37.00 45.53
CA TYR A 527 0.67 -36.19 44.33
C TYR A 527 -0.03 -36.98 43.24
N PHE A 528 -0.95 -36.34 42.56
CA PHE A 528 -1.63 -36.88 41.38
C PHE A 528 -0.67 -37.03 40.19
N ALA A 529 0.18 -35.99 39.94
CA ALA A 529 1.19 -35.99 38.90
C ALA A 529 2.36 -35.06 39.28
N VAL A 530 3.50 -35.28 38.67
CA VAL A 530 4.69 -34.39 38.75
C VAL A 530 5.01 -33.87 37.37
N ILE A 531 5.15 -32.56 37.26
CA ILE A 531 5.62 -31.86 36.05
C ILE A 531 7.07 -31.44 36.32
N LEU A 532 8.02 -31.98 35.58
CA LEU A 532 9.45 -31.93 35.89
C LEU A 532 10.24 -31.39 34.73
N ASP A 533 10.99 -30.30 34.94
CA ASP A 533 11.93 -29.81 33.89
C ASP A 533 13.10 -30.78 33.70
N TRP A 534 13.48 -30.98 32.46
CA TRP A 534 14.59 -31.88 32.12
C TRP A 534 15.95 -31.31 32.55
N LYS A 535 16.24 -30.07 32.22
CA LYS A 535 17.56 -29.48 32.46
C LYS A 535 17.54 -28.56 33.67
N MET A 536 17.90 -29.12 34.81
CA MET A 536 18.08 -28.36 36.06
C MET A 536 19.52 -28.50 36.57
N PRO A 537 20.04 -27.48 37.26
CA PRO A 537 21.34 -27.57 37.88
C PRO A 537 21.34 -28.65 39.02
N ASP A 538 22.52 -29.20 39.33
CA ASP A 538 22.81 -30.17 40.34
C ASP A 538 22.19 -31.57 40.16
N MET A 539 20.87 -31.69 40.02
CA MET A 539 20.14 -32.91 39.73
C MET A 539 19.19 -32.69 38.57
N ASP A 540 19.47 -33.29 37.42
CA ASP A 540 18.63 -33.15 36.24
C ASP A 540 17.29 -33.90 36.37
N GLY A 541 16.37 -33.64 35.42
CA GLY A 541 15.03 -34.25 35.48
C GLY A 541 15.06 -35.77 35.35
N LEU A 542 16.00 -36.35 34.58
CA LEU A 542 16.12 -37.81 34.46
C LEU A 542 16.56 -38.46 35.78
N ASP A 543 17.53 -37.89 36.43
CA ASP A 543 18.03 -38.38 37.72
C ASP A 543 16.96 -38.19 38.81
N THR A 544 16.24 -37.06 38.76
CA THR A 544 15.09 -36.82 39.65
C THR A 544 13.99 -37.86 39.44
N ALA A 545 13.61 -38.16 38.19
CA ALA A 545 12.62 -39.18 37.87
C ALA A 545 13.04 -40.56 38.35
N ARG A 546 14.31 -40.96 38.11
CA ARG A 546 14.84 -42.24 38.62
C ARG A 546 14.78 -42.34 40.14
N GLU A 547 15.12 -41.27 40.86
CA GLU A 547 15.09 -41.27 42.33
C GLU A 547 13.66 -41.29 42.86
N ILE A 548 12.71 -40.59 42.25
CA ILE A 548 11.27 -40.67 42.55
C ILE A 548 10.78 -42.12 42.39
N ARG A 549 11.05 -42.74 41.23
CA ARG A 549 10.66 -44.13 40.96
C ARG A 549 11.23 -45.13 41.96
N ARG A 550 12.45 -44.91 42.36
CA ARG A 550 13.10 -45.76 43.38
C ARG A 550 12.46 -45.69 44.74
N ARG A 551 11.94 -44.51 45.15
CA ARG A 551 11.41 -44.26 46.51
C ARG A 551 9.90 -44.44 46.64
N VAL A 552 9.15 -44.06 45.64
CA VAL A 552 7.68 -44.01 45.70
C VAL A 552 7.01 -45.05 44.78
N GLY A 553 7.75 -45.55 43.77
CA GLY A 553 7.22 -46.59 42.87
C GLY A 553 6.70 -46.07 41.53
N PRO A 554 6.03 -46.94 40.74
CA PRO A 554 5.67 -46.60 39.34
C PRO A 554 4.35 -45.83 39.23
N ASP A 555 3.53 -45.72 40.26
CA ASP A 555 2.13 -45.28 40.15
C ASP A 555 1.94 -43.77 40.05
N LEU A 556 2.98 -42.95 40.34
CA LEU A 556 2.93 -41.51 40.26
C LEU A 556 3.28 -41.06 38.81
N PRO A 557 2.37 -40.44 38.05
CA PRO A 557 2.66 -39.94 36.72
C PRO A 557 3.76 -38.86 36.72
N ILE A 558 4.82 -39.07 35.93
CA ILE A 558 5.93 -38.13 35.74
C ILE A 558 5.86 -37.58 34.32
N ILE A 559 5.58 -36.28 34.21
CA ILE A 559 5.50 -35.51 32.96
C ILE A 559 6.78 -34.71 32.85
N MET A 560 7.62 -34.98 31.83
CA MET A 560 8.86 -34.27 31.64
C MET A 560 8.64 -33.04 30.72
N LEU A 561 9.14 -31.89 31.13
CA LEU A 561 9.20 -30.69 30.29
C LEU A 561 10.54 -30.62 29.55
N SER A 562 10.52 -30.43 28.25
CA SER A 562 11.72 -30.35 27.46
C SER A 562 11.68 -29.16 26.53
N GLY A 563 12.78 -28.42 26.45
CA GLY A 563 13.00 -27.39 25.41
C GLY A 563 13.50 -27.96 24.07
N TYR A 564 13.78 -29.26 24.01
CA TYR A 564 14.39 -29.94 22.85
C TYR A 564 13.53 -31.12 22.41
N ASP A 565 13.69 -31.50 21.13
CA ASP A 565 13.11 -32.75 20.62
C ASP A 565 13.80 -33.95 21.29
N CYS A 566 12.98 -34.76 21.96
CA CYS A 566 13.43 -35.92 22.68
C CYS A 566 13.36 -37.20 21.83
N SER A 567 13.15 -37.12 20.52
CA SER A 567 13.04 -38.27 19.63
C SER A 567 14.25 -39.21 19.69
N ASP A 568 15.45 -38.67 19.84
CA ASP A 568 16.68 -39.44 19.98
C ASP A 568 16.97 -39.94 21.40
N VAL A 569 16.32 -39.37 22.44
CA VAL A 569 16.54 -39.64 23.85
C VAL A 569 15.33 -40.34 24.50
N GLY A 570 14.29 -40.58 23.70
CA GLY A 570 13.03 -41.22 24.21
C GLY A 570 13.21 -42.53 24.94
N ALA A 571 14.21 -43.33 24.53
CA ALA A 571 14.56 -44.56 25.22
C ALA A 571 15.11 -44.31 26.64
N ASP A 572 15.90 -43.27 26.83
CA ASP A 572 16.47 -42.89 28.13
C ASP A 572 15.40 -42.33 29.09
N PHE A 573 14.41 -41.61 28.56
CA PHE A 573 13.27 -41.12 29.33
C PHE A 573 12.40 -42.29 29.84
N LEU A 574 12.06 -43.23 28.95
CA LEU A 574 11.32 -44.42 29.32
C LEU A 574 12.10 -45.29 30.34
N ALA A 575 13.40 -45.43 30.17
CA ALA A 575 14.26 -46.13 31.09
C ALA A 575 14.37 -45.43 32.47
N ALA A 576 14.22 -44.12 32.48
CA ALA A 576 14.17 -43.33 33.73
C ALA A 576 12.79 -43.38 34.42
N GLY A 577 11.77 -43.94 33.74
CA GLY A 577 10.40 -44.05 34.25
C GLY A 577 9.56 -42.79 34.06
N VAL A 578 9.87 -41.97 33.06
CA VAL A 578 9.02 -40.84 32.64
C VAL A 578 7.86 -41.40 31.82
N ASP A 579 6.63 -40.98 32.13
CA ASP A 579 5.44 -41.46 31.43
C ASP A 579 5.15 -40.72 30.15
N VAL A 580 5.32 -39.39 30.17
CA VAL A 580 5.07 -38.49 29.01
C VAL A 580 6.04 -37.32 29.06
N PHE A 581 6.35 -36.78 27.87
CA PHE A 581 7.04 -35.50 27.79
C PHE A 581 6.20 -34.43 27.05
N ILE A 582 6.33 -33.18 27.48
CA ILE A 582 5.73 -32.01 26.88
C ILE A 582 6.85 -31.09 26.44
N MET A 583 6.75 -30.54 25.21
CA MET A 583 7.68 -29.53 24.79
C MET A 583 7.32 -28.15 25.34
N LYS A 584 8.32 -27.44 25.87
CA LYS A 584 8.19 -26.01 26.16
C LYS A 584 7.94 -25.26 24.83
N PRO A 585 7.06 -24.26 24.78
CA PRO A 585 6.44 -23.54 25.89
C PRO A 585 5.17 -24.21 26.45
N LEU A 586 4.95 -24.00 27.72
CA LEU A 586 3.78 -24.53 28.45
C LEU A 586 2.52 -23.73 28.12
N PHE A 587 1.52 -24.43 27.57
CA PHE A 587 0.17 -23.91 27.36
C PHE A 587 -0.83 -24.64 28.28
N LYS A 588 -1.82 -23.88 28.78
CA LYS A 588 -2.88 -24.40 29.64
C LYS A 588 -3.63 -25.55 28.96
N SER A 589 -4.01 -25.39 27.68
CA SER A 589 -4.73 -26.40 26.92
C SER A 589 -3.98 -27.74 26.85
N ASN A 590 -2.67 -27.71 26.59
CA ASN A 590 -1.84 -28.91 26.50
C ASN A 590 -1.71 -29.63 27.84
N MET A 591 -1.47 -28.86 28.91
CA MET A 591 -1.39 -29.43 30.25
C MET A 591 -2.71 -30.05 30.69
N VAL A 592 -3.83 -29.34 30.52
CA VAL A 592 -5.16 -29.81 30.90
C VAL A 592 -5.54 -31.08 30.15
N HIS A 593 -5.31 -31.11 28.84
CA HIS A 593 -5.59 -32.27 28.01
C HIS A 593 -4.82 -33.50 28.50
N LEU A 594 -3.55 -33.35 28.80
CA LEU A 594 -2.67 -34.43 29.22
C LEU A 594 -3.03 -34.92 30.64
N LEU A 595 -3.27 -34.02 31.59
CA LEU A 595 -3.65 -34.36 32.94
C LEU A 595 -5.05 -35.03 33.00
N ARG A 596 -5.97 -34.62 32.11
CA ARG A 596 -7.29 -35.25 31.98
C ARG A 596 -7.17 -36.70 31.50
N ASN A 597 -6.31 -36.98 30.53
CA ASN A 597 -6.04 -38.35 30.09
C ASN A 597 -5.55 -39.22 31.23
N PHE A 598 -4.63 -38.72 32.08
CA PHE A 598 -4.19 -39.47 33.27
C PHE A 598 -5.29 -39.65 34.32
N ALA A 599 -6.23 -38.72 34.43
CA ALA A 599 -7.35 -38.84 35.34
C ALA A 599 -8.39 -39.88 34.88
N GLU A 600 -8.63 -39.93 33.58
CA GLU A 600 -9.56 -40.89 32.94
C GLU A 600 -8.98 -42.31 32.88
N ASP A 601 -7.69 -42.47 32.64
CA ASP A 601 -7.02 -43.78 32.58
C ASP A 601 -6.81 -44.46 33.92
N ARG A 602 -6.90 -43.78 35.04
CA ARG A 602 -6.96 -44.43 36.38
C ARG A 602 -8.20 -45.32 36.54
N GLY A 603 -9.16 -45.28 35.56
CA GLY A 603 -10.33 -46.17 35.48
C GLY A 603 -10.14 -47.39 34.55
N CYS A 604 -9.20 -47.42 33.65
CA CYS A 604 -8.93 -48.51 32.69
C CYS A 604 -7.42 -48.54 32.35
N GLY A 605 -6.75 -49.60 32.78
CA GLY A 605 -5.29 -49.71 32.73
C GLY A 605 -4.64 -49.44 31.39
N HIS A 606 -3.49 -48.73 31.46
CA HIS A 606 -2.44 -48.51 30.46
C HIS A 606 -2.84 -47.77 29.17
N ALA A 607 -2.78 -46.44 29.22
CA ALA A 607 -2.65 -45.67 27.99
C ALA A 607 -1.21 -45.80 27.48
N SER A 608 -1.07 -46.52 26.40
CA SER A 608 0.14 -46.51 25.62
C SER A 608 0.34 -45.12 25.03
N VAL A 609 1.42 -44.41 25.38
CA VAL A 609 2.03 -43.40 24.52
C VAL A 609 2.14 -44.04 23.15
N VAL A 610 1.43 -43.50 22.19
CA VAL A 610 1.57 -43.96 20.80
C VAL A 610 2.96 -43.53 20.35
N PRO A 611 3.92 -44.47 20.23
CA PRO A 611 5.10 -44.19 19.43
C PRO A 611 4.57 -43.86 18.04
N ARG A 612 5.17 -42.90 17.32
CA ARG A 612 4.98 -42.82 15.89
C ARG A 612 5.10 -44.24 15.35
N PRO A 613 4.07 -44.81 14.70
CA PRO A 613 4.26 -46.10 14.08
C PRO A 613 5.29 -45.92 12.97
N GLU A 614 6.47 -46.43 13.17
CA GLU A 614 7.37 -46.74 12.07
C GLU A 614 6.57 -47.62 11.11
N GLY A 615 6.23 -47.06 9.91
CA GLY A 615 5.69 -47.78 8.79
C GLY A 615 4.26 -48.27 8.94
N GLN A 616 3.25 -47.41 9.05
CA GLN A 616 1.94 -47.79 8.53
C GLN A 616 2.00 -47.80 7.01
N ARG A 617 2.37 -48.94 6.43
CA ARG A 617 2.23 -49.21 5.02
C ARG A 617 0.75 -49.10 4.64
N LEU A 618 0.51 -48.51 3.47
CA LEU A 618 -0.81 -48.45 2.86
C LEU A 618 -1.21 -49.77 2.16
N ASP A 619 -0.67 -50.90 2.66
CA ASP A 619 -0.88 -52.22 2.07
C ASP A 619 -2.37 -52.56 1.99
N GLY A 620 -2.82 -52.84 0.76
CA GLY A 620 -4.21 -53.21 0.47
C GLY A 620 -5.20 -52.02 0.36
N LEU A 621 -4.71 -50.79 0.36
CA LEU A 621 -5.53 -49.60 0.06
C LEU A 621 -5.63 -49.42 -1.47
N HIS A 622 -6.84 -49.41 -2.02
CA HIS A 622 -7.09 -49.05 -3.41
C HIS A 622 -7.42 -47.55 -3.52
N VAL A 623 -6.58 -46.84 -4.24
CA VAL A 623 -6.64 -45.40 -4.43
C VAL A 623 -7.03 -45.06 -5.86
N LEU A 624 -8.01 -44.22 -6.05
CA LEU A 624 -8.27 -43.57 -7.36
C LEU A 624 -7.61 -42.19 -7.35
N LEU A 625 -6.56 -42.04 -8.16
CA LEU A 625 -5.84 -40.80 -8.36
C LEU A 625 -6.42 -40.04 -9.56
N VAL A 626 -6.89 -38.84 -9.37
CA VAL A 626 -7.50 -38.02 -10.43
C VAL A 626 -6.67 -36.74 -10.59
N GLU A 627 -5.98 -36.63 -11.69
CA GLU A 627 -4.99 -35.57 -11.97
C GLU A 627 -4.86 -35.43 -13.49
N ASP A 628 -4.82 -34.20 -14.03
CA ASP A 628 -4.72 -33.96 -15.47
C ASP A 628 -3.28 -33.84 -15.99
N ASN A 629 -2.31 -33.66 -15.11
CA ASN A 629 -0.90 -33.51 -15.45
C ASN A 629 -0.14 -34.84 -15.29
N GLU A 630 0.38 -35.37 -16.38
CA GLU A 630 1.11 -36.67 -16.42
C GLU A 630 2.27 -36.75 -15.41
N ILE A 631 3.02 -35.66 -15.21
CA ILE A 631 4.16 -35.64 -14.27
C ILE A 631 3.64 -35.73 -12.82
N ASN A 632 2.56 -35.00 -12.49
CA ASN A 632 1.96 -35.05 -11.16
C ASN A 632 1.33 -36.43 -10.90
N GLN A 633 0.70 -37.02 -11.91
CA GLN A 633 0.19 -38.42 -11.83
C GLN A 633 1.32 -39.41 -11.48
N GLU A 634 2.45 -39.33 -12.21
CA GLU A 634 3.60 -40.23 -12.00
C GLU A 634 4.16 -40.04 -10.58
N ILE A 635 4.35 -38.79 -10.11
CA ILE A 635 4.86 -38.53 -8.77
C ILE A 635 3.91 -39.07 -7.69
N ALA A 636 2.63 -38.74 -7.75
CA ALA A 636 1.67 -39.19 -6.74
C ALA A 636 1.51 -40.72 -6.75
N LYS A 637 1.46 -41.32 -7.93
CA LYS A 637 1.36 -42.76 -8.09
C LYS A 637 2.57 -43.49 -7.50
N GLU A 638 3.79 -43.07 -7.82
CA GLU A 638 5.01 -43.68 -7.29
C GLU A 638 5.09 -43.56 -5.75
N LEU A 639 4.76 -42.38 -5.20
CA LEU A 639 4.73 -42.20 -3.76
C LEU A 639 3.76 -43.16 -3.06
N LEU A 640 2.57 -43.36 -3.61
CA LEU A 640 1.56 -44.27 -3.04
C LEU A 640 1.96 -45.75 -3.20
N LEU A 641 2.57 -46.12 -4.35
CA LEU A 641 3.06 -47.46 -4.59
C LEU A 641 4.23 -47.83 -3.67
N MET A 642 5.12 -46.88 -3.33
CA MET A 642 6.23 -47.09 -2.39
C MET A 642 5.72 -47.49 -0.98
N GLU A 643 4.54 -47.04 -0.60
CA GLU A 643 3.87 -47.40 0.69
C GLU A 643 2.93 -48.61 0.56
N GLY A 644 2.87 -49.28 -0.61
CA GLY A 644 2.12 -50.54 -0.81
C GLY A 644 0.65 -50.37 -1.21
N ALA A 645 0.20 -49.14 -1.56
CA ALA A 645 -1.14 -48.94 -2.09
C ALA A 645 -1.28 -49.40 -3.54
N SER A 646 -2.50 -49.77 -3.96
CA SER A 646 -2.85 -49.97 -5.37
C SER A 646 -3.47 -48.73 -5.94
N VAL A 647 -2.98 -48.22 -7.10
CA VAL A 647 -3.37 -46.93 -7.64
C VAL A 647 -3.90 -47.06 -9.06
N ASP A 648 -5.16 -46.66 -9.27
CA ASP A 648 -5.72 -46.45 -10.60
C ASP A 648 -5.76 -44.92 -10.88
N VAL A 649 -5.54 -44.53 -12.14
CA VAL A 649 -5.40 -43.13 -12.53
C VAL A 649 -6.55 -42.71 -13.47
N ALA A 650 -7.03 -41.49 -13.31
CA ALA A 650 -7.99 -40.80 -14.17
C ALA A 650 -7.48 -39.40 -14.52
N ASP A 651 -7.59 -39.00 -15.80
CA ASP A 651 -7.08 -37.72 -16.31
C ASP A 651 -8.03 -36.53 -16.07
N ASN A 652 -9.25 -36.77 -15.62
CA ASN A 652 -10.27 -35.75 -15.33
C ASN A 652 -11.40 -36.34 -14.49
N GLY A 653 -12.29 -35.45 -14.01
CA GLY A 653 -13.42 -35.83 -13.18
C GLY A 653 -14.43 -36.77 -13.86
N GLU A 654 -14.62 -36.66 -15.17
CA GLU A 654 -15.53 -37.54 -15.92
C GLU A 654 -14.99 -38.99 -16.00
N GLN A 655 -13.71 -39.17 -16.27
CA GLN A 655 -13.04 -40.46 -16.23
C GLN A 655 -13.12 -41.08 -14.82
N ALA A 656 -12.83 -40.27 -13.80
CA ALA A 656 -12.92 -40.71 -12.39
C ALA A 656 -14.30 -41.25 -12.04
N LEU A 657 -15.34 -40.53 -12.43
CA LEU A 657 -16.74 -40.95 -12.22
C LEU A 657 -17.03 -42.28 -12.94
N ASN A 658 -16.57 -42.41 -14.19
CA ASN A 658 -16.76 -43.63 -14.97
C ASN A 658 -16.02 -44.83 -14.37
N ILE A 659 -14.76 -44.63 -13.93
CA ILE A 659 -13.95 -45.69 -13.32
C ILE A 659 -14.59 -46.12 -11.99
N PHE A 660 -14.95 -45.17 -11.13
CA PHE A 660 -15.59 -45.47 -9.84
C PHE A 660 -16.94 -46.16 -10.02
N ALA A 661 -17.79 -45.71 -10.96
CA ALA A 661 -19.09 -46.30 -11.22
C ALA A 661 -19.04 -47.74 -11.73
N ARG A 662 -17.96 -48.13 -12.45
CA ARG A 662 -17.75 -49.46 -13.00
C ARG A 662 -17.02 -50.43 -12.07
N SER A 663 -16.40 -49.93 -11.01
CA SER A 663 -15.70 -50.75 -10.02
C SER A 663 -16.68 -51.54 -9.16
N GLU A 664 -16.18 -52.63 -8.56
CA GLU A 664 -16.92 -53.33 -7.50
C GLU A 664 -17.18 -52.39 -6.31
N GLU A 665 -18.30 -52.58 -5.63
CA GLU A 665 -18.65 -51.75 -4.48
C GLU A 665 -17.63 -51.94 -3.35
N GLY A 666 -17.07 -50.81 -2.82
CA GLY A 666 -16.01 -50.81 -1.83
C GLY A 666 -14.58 -51.02 -2.37
N TYR A 667 -14.41 -51.09 -3.68
CA TYR A 667 -13.07 -51.27 -4.29
C TYR A 667 -12.16 -50.11 -3.99
N TYR A 668 -12.63 -48.86 -4.16
CA TYR A 668 -11.87 -47.64 -3.81
C TYR A 668 -12.22 -47.16 -2.42
N GLN A 669 -11.23 -47.16 -1.51
CA GLN A 669 -11.37 -46.61 -0.16
C GLN A 669 -10.97 -45.12 -0.11
N LEU A 670 -10.08 -44.69 -1.03
CA LEU A 670 -9.56 -43.33 -1.10
C LEU A 670 -9.61 -42.83 -2.54
N VAL A 671 -10.04 -41.59 -2.71
CA VAL A 671 -9.95 -40.83 -3.97
C VAL A 671 -9.10 -39.59 -3.71
N LEU A 672 -8.01 -39.44 -4.43
CA LEU A 672 -7.25 -38.19 -4.48
C LEU A 672 -7.72 -37.39 -5.70
N MET A 673 -8.34 -36.26 -5.49
CA MET A 673 -9.06 -35.50 -6.51
C MET A 673 -8.43 -34.14 -6.73
N ASP A 674 -7.84 -33.89 -7.90
CA ASP A 674 -7.46 -32.55 -8.26
C ASP A 674 -8.69 -31.64 -8.42
N ILE A 675 -8.56 -30.41 -7.94
CA ILE A 675 -9.65 -29.42 -8.02
C ILE A 675 -9.77 -28.86 -9.44
N GLN A 676 -8.64 -28.48 -10.05
CA GLN A 676 -8.61 -27.78 -11.32
C GLN A 676 -8.22 -28.72 -12.47
N MET A 677 -9.23 -29.25 -13.15
CA MET A 677 -9.02 -30.16 -14.27
C MET A 677 -9.93 -29.74 -15.45
N PRO A 678 -9.49 -30.04 -16.70
CA PRO A 678 -10.32 -29.86 -17.88
C PRO A 678 -11.49 -30.85 -17.91
N VAL A 679 -12.51 -30.57 -18.70
CA VAL A 679 -13.72 -31.40 -18.93
C VAL A 679 -14.67 -31.38 -17.72
N MET A 680 -14.24 -31.85 -16.56
CA MET A 680 -15.00 -31.84 -15.30
C MET A 680 -14.03 -31.56 -14.14
N ASP A 681 -14.28 -30.48 -13.42
CA ASP A 681 -13.51 -30.09 -12.24
C ASP A 681 -13.76 -31.03 -11.04
N GLY A 682 -12.86 -30.98 -10.05
CA GLY A 682 -12.92 -31.85 -8.88
C GLY A 682 -14.15 -31.64 -8.00
N TYR A 683 -14.68 -30.44 -7.91
CA TYR A 683 -15.91 -30.17 -7.12
C TYR A 683 -17.12 -30.82 -7.76
N THR A 684 -17.27 -30.64 -9.07
CA THR A 684 -18.38 -31.24 -9.87
C THR A 684 -18.25 -32.77 -9.85
N ALA A 685 -17.04 -33.31 -10.01
CA ALA A 685 -16.79 -34.73 -9.97
C ALA A 685 -17.14 -35.33 -8.60
N THR A 686 -16.75 -34.66 -7.51
CA THR A 686 -17.07 -35.12 -6.13
C THR A 686 -18.57 -35.13 -5.88
N ALA A 687 -19.27 -34.05 -6.23
CA ALA A 687 -20.73 -33.99 -6.10
C ALA A 687 -21.42 -35.09 -6.90
N ALA A 688 -20.95 -35.35 -8.13
CA ALA A 688 -21.45 -36.45 -8.96
C ALA A 688 -21.16 -37.82 -8.36
N LEU A 689 -19.95 -38.07 -7.84
CA LEU A 689 -19.60 -39.30 -7.13
C LEU A 689 -20.51 -39.53 -5.90
N ARG A 690 -20.72 -38.50 -5.08
CA ARG A 690 -21.60 -38.55 -3.90
C ARG A 690 -23.07 -38.84 -4.24
N SER A 691 -23.50 -38.51 -5.47
CA SER A 691 -24.88 -38.73 -5.94
C SER A 691 -25.11 -40.11 -6.52
N LEU A 692 -24.09 -40.94 -6.69
CA LEU A 692 -24.23 -42.31 -7.17
C LEU A 692 -25.07 -43.14 -6.19
N ARG A 693 -25.89 -44.04 -6.73
CA ARG A 693 -26.73 -44.96 -5.94
C ARG A 693 -25.93 -46.16 -5.46
N ARG A 694 -24.88 -45.91 -4.68
CA ARG A 694 -23.98 -46.90 -4.12
C ARG A 694 -23.64 -46.50 -2.68
N ASP A 695 -23.53 -47.45 -1.77
CA ASP A 695 -23.26 -47.15 -0.35
C ASP A 695 -21.81 -46.64 -0.16
N ASP A 696 -20.85 -47.18 -0.92
CA ASP A 696 -19.46 -46.75 -0.90
C ASP A 696 -19.24 -45.33 -1.44
N ALA A 697 -20.08 -44.86 -2.36
CA ALA A 697 -20.01 -43.49 -2.87
C ALA A 697 -20.22 -42.42 -1.76
N LYS A 698 -20.98 -42.76 -0.70
CA LYS A 698 -21.18 -41.88 0.47
C LYS A 698 -20.04 -41.99 1.47
N THR A 699 -19.37 -43.12 1.51
CA THR A 699 -18.40 -43.48 2.53
C THR A 699 -16.95 -43.44 2.08
N ALA A 700 -16.66 -43.45 0.76
CA ALA A 700 -15.29 -43.30 0.24
C ALA A 700 -14.67 -41.99 0.75
N ILE A 701 -13.39 -42.03 1.14
CA ILE A 701 -12.64 -40.85 1.53
C ILE A 701 -12.24 -40.11 0.25
N ILE A 702 -12.62 -38.86 0.10
CA ILE A 702 -12.22 -38.02 -1.03
C ILE A 702 -11.39 -36.87 -0.47
N LEU A 703 -10.10 -36.81 -0.86
CA LEU A 703 -9.18 -35.74 -0.48
C LEU A 703 -8.91 -34.86 -1.70
N ALA A 704 -9.14 -33.56 -1.54
CA ALA A 704 -8.82 -32.58 -2.56
C ALA A 704 -7.31 -32.45 -2.73
N MET A 705 -6.81 -32.36 -3.95
CA MET A 705 -5.45 -31.97 -4.26
C MET A 705 -5.49 -30.52 -4.80
N THR A 706 -4.81 -29.58 -4.13
CA THR A 706 -4.87 -28.16 -4.49
C THR A 706 -3.48 -27.54 -4.57
N ALA A 707 -3.27 -26.66 -5.54
CA ALA A 707 -2.07 -25.83 -5.62
C ALA A 707 -2.07 -24.72 -4.54
N ASN A 708 -3.23 -24.42 -3.97
CA ASN A 708 -3.43 -23.33 -3.02
C ASN A 708 -4.20 -23.84 -1.80
N VAL A 709 -3.58 -23.81 -0.62
CA VAL A 709 -4.20 -24.23 0.66
C VAL A 709 -5.18 -23.17 1.20
N PHE A 710 -5.58 -22.20 0.39
CA PHE A 710 -6.39 -21.08 0.84
C PHE A 710 -7.88 -21.43 0.94
N SER A 711 -8.53 -20.89 1.96
CA SER A 711 -9.84 -21.22 2.51
C SER A 711 -11.03 -21.33 1.54
N ASP A 712 -11.04 -20.65 0.39
CA ASP A 712 -12.15 -20.74 -0.55
C ASP A 712 -12.23 -22.11 -1.24
N ASP A 713 -11.08 -22.70 -1.54
CA ASP A 713 -11.01 -24.01 -2.14
C ASP A 713 -11.31 -25.11 -1.10
N VAL A 714 -10.91 -24.89 0.15
CA VAL A 714 -11.22 -25.80 1.27
C VAL A 714 -12.72 -25.79 1.57
N ILE A 715 -13.34 -24.62 1.72
CA ILE A 715 -14.78 -24.49 1.99
C ILE A 715 -15.62 -25.07 0.84
N LYS A 716 -15.22 -24.82 -0.41
CA LYS A 716 -15.87 -25.41 -1.57
C LYS A 716 -15.68 -26.92 -1.66
N ALA A 717 -14.51 -27.42 -1.29
CA ALA A 717 -14.22 -28.83 -1.22
C ALA A 717 -15.12 -29.53 -0.18
N GLU A 718 -15.24 -29.00 1.01
CA GLU A 718 -16.14 -29.51 2.06
C GLU A 718 -17.60 -29.43 1.62
N ALA A 719 -18.04 -28.29 1.04
CA ALA A 719 -19.41 -28.11 0.55
C ALA A 719 -19.76 -29.10 -0.59
N SER A 720 -18.77 -29.52 -1.41
CA SER A 720 -18.94 -30.53 -2.45
C SER A 720 -18.93 -31.98 -1.92
N GLY A 721 -18.60 -32.17 -0.62
CA GLY A 721 -18.57 -33.48 0.05
C GLY A 721 -17.20 -34.15 0.10
N MET A 722 -16.10 -33.38 -0.03
CA MET A 722 -14.74 -33.87 0.21
C MET A 722 -14.44 -33.98 1.72
N ASN A 723 -13.49 -34.83 2.11
CA ASN A 723 -13.20 -35.16 3.50
C ASN A 723 -11.94 -34.42 4.05
N GLY A 724 -11.19 -33.76 3.18
CA GLY A 724 -9.97 -33.02 3.51
C GLY A 724 -9.26 -32.55 2.26
N HIS A 725 -8.08 -31.95 2.42
CA HIS A 725 -7.29 -31.44 1.30
C HIS A 725 -5.79 -31.70 1.46
N ILE A 726 -5.07 -31.82 0.37
CA ILE A 726 -3.61 -32.00 0.28
C ILE A 726 -3.04 -30.92 -0.62
N SER A 727 -1.98 -30.26 -0.19
CA SER A 727 -1.31 -29.23 -0.99
C SER A 727 -0.38 -29.84 -2.05
N LYS A 728 -0.39 -29.26 -3.24
CA LYS A 728 0.64 -29.47 -4.26
C LYS A 728 1.75 -28.40 -4.10
N PRO A 729 3.05 -28.75 -4.26
CA PRO A 729 3.59 -30.08 -4.57
C PRO A 729 3.51 -31.02 -3.37
N PHE A 730 3.38 -32.32 -3.66
CA PHE A 730 3.22 -33.35 -2.64
C PHE A 730 4.47 -33.43 -1.75
N ASP A 731 4.28 -33.26 -0.46
CA ASP A 731 5.25 -33.63 0.56
C ASP A 731 4.92 -35.06 1.01
N PRO A 732 5.82 -36.05 0.83
CA PRO A 732 5.52 -37.44 1.12
C PRO A 732 5.07 -37.68 2.55
N ASP A 733 5.73 -37.05 3.53
CA ASP A 733 5.40 -37.23 4.96
C ASP A 733 4.01 -36.68 5.29
N LYS A 734 3.64 -35.54 4.73
CA LYS A 734 2.31 -34.94 4.90
C LYS A 734 1.23 -35.73 4.18
N LEU A 735 1.51 -36.21 2.98
CA LEU A 735 0.60 -37.05 2.21
C LEU A 735 0.21 -38.30 3.02
N TYR A 736 1.21 -39.03 3.51
CA TYR A 736 0.98 -40.26 4.29
C TYR A 736 0.28 -39.99 5.63
N ALA A 737 0.68 -38.97 6.35
CA ALA A 737 0.04 -38.57 7.60
C ALA A 737 -1.45 -38.22 7.41
N MET A 738 -1.79 -37.48 6.35
CA MET A 738 -3.17 -37.12 6.04
C MET A 738 -4.03 -38.33 5.65
N ILE A 739 -3.48 -39.23 4.82
CA ILE A 739 -4.17 -40.47 4.43
C ILE A 739 -4.43 -41.32 5.68
N ALA A 740 -3.42 -41.51 6.53
CA ALA A 740 -3.55 -42.30 7.76
C ALA A 740 -4.62 -41.70 8.71
N ALA A 741 -4.56 -40.39 8.96
CA ALA A 741 -5.54 -39.70 9.82
C ALA A 741 -6.98 -39.83 9.28
N SER A 742 -7.14 -39.73 7.96
CA SER A 742 -8.46 -39.85 7.31
C SER A 742 -9.01 -41.27 7.36
N CYS A 743 -8.14 -42.28 7.26
CA CYS A 743 -8.52 -43.69 7.34
C CYS A 743 -8.82 -44.17 8.79
N HIS A 744 -8.16 -43.60 9.81
CA HIS A 744 -8.43 -43.93 11.22
C HIS A 744 -9.76 -43.38 11.71
N LYS A 745 -10.19 -42.20 11.30
CA LYS A 745 -11.51 -41.61 11.66
C LYS A 745 -12.70 -42.50 11.27
N LYS A 746 -12.51 -43.52 10.45
CA LYS A 746 -13.55 -44.42 9.93
C LYS A 746 -13.59 -45.77 10.65
N ARG A 747 -12.59 -46.12 11.46
CA ARG A 747 -12.55 -47.39 12.22
C ARG A 747 -13.05 -47.29 13.68
N GLY A 748 -13.32 -46.07 14.17
CA GLY A 748 -13.99 -45.78 15.43
C GLY A 748 -15.42 -45.26 15.15
#